data_5a59c4d4baefadf58a9e99e5e226d92f
#
_entry.id   5a59c4d4baefadf58a9e99e5e226d92f
#
_cell.length_a   1.000
_cell.length_b   1.000
_cell.length_c   1.000
_cell.angle_alpha   90.00
_cell.angle_beta   90.00
_cell.angle_gamma   90.00
#
_symmetry.space_group_name_H-M   'P 1'
#
loop_
_entity.id
_entity.type
_entity.pdbx_description
1 polymer ?
#
loop_
_entity_poly.entity_id
_entity_poly.type
_entity_poly.pdbx_seq_one_letter_code
_entity_poly.pdbx_strand_id
1 'polypeptide(L)'
;MSQVVDSLDTARDAAARQSWRASYDAFSSLERSALTPADFELFGDAAWWTGKLEDAIKQRERAYAGFSAAGDKLGAARVALTLSWDHEGRAAYAVSQGWFATAVRLLEGLPESLEHGRVVLTQAMTALMAEGDLPKAIELFDRAIELGKRIGDRDLQVLALSGKARTLIMSGDVEQGLALHDEASAAAVCGELKPFSTGLVYCMTISSCHDVGDIRRAAEWTEAANRWCDEADVSGFPGTCRLHRAEIMRMRGDWPAAELQAVAACEELRDFDRHITAGGYYEVGEIRRRRGDFVGAEEAYATANEWGKIPQPGLGLLRLAEGKVDSALAGITHALDEVDKPVLRLRALPALVEVAMAAGDLKVARAAAEELEAIVDSYKIGGRRTPAFDAVVHVARGRIELAGKDFDDAARSFRRAREEWQRVGAPYETAHARLLLGLALRRRGDEQGATVELEGALAAFERLGAKLDSERAQELLGRVQTRRTFVFTDIVDSTKLLDTLGDEKWRKLLARHDELVRGRILESGGEVVKKTGDGFFASFENPRAAVEAAVAIQRALGDEIVAPDVRIGAHTGEAFRTGADSSDFGGQGVHLAARIGAAASAGEILFSRDTLEGAGTGFRLSEPRAETLKGFAEPVEVVSIDWR
;
A
#
# COMPACT_ATOMS: atom_id res chain seq x y z
N MET A 1 -16.66 -18.13 56.15
CA MET A 1 -17.14 -19.13 55.16
C MET A 1 -18.32 -18.62 54.34
N SER A 2 -19.41 -18.07 54.93
CA SER A 2 -20.57 -17.56 54.14
C SER A 2 -20.15 -16.45 53.14
N GLN A 3 -19.38 -15.46 53.55
CA GLN A 3 -19.00 -14.32 52.73
C GLN A 3 -18.08 -14.70 51.54
N VAL A 4 -17.25 -15.74 51.68
CA VAL A 4 -16.37 -16.25 50.58
C VAL A 4 -17.21 -17.05 49.57
N VAL A 5 -18.20 -17.81 50.04
CA VAL A 5 -19.12 -18.55 49.17
C VAL A 5 -19.98 -17.59 48.34
N ASP A 6 -20.55 -16.56 48.99
CA ASP A 6 -21.34 -15.52 48.29
C ASP A 6 -20.51 -14.77 47.22
N SER A 7 -19.22 -14.53 47.49
CA SER A 7 -18.33 -13.87 46.54
C SER A 7 -17.90 -14.78 45.37
N LEU A 8 -17.74 -16.10 45.62
CA LEU A 8 -17.40 -17.07 44.57
C LEU A 8 -18.59 -17.30 43.63
N ASP A 9 -19.80 -17.41 44.18
CA ASP A 9 -21.01 -17.53 43.36
C ASP A 9 -21.27 -16.25 42.55
N THR A 10 -20.98 -15.09 43.11
CA THR A 10 -20.99 -13.81 42.35
C THR A 10 -20.03 -13.83 41.15
N ALA A 11 -18.82 -14.35 41.32
CA ALA A 11 -17.83 -14.43 40.22
C ALA A 11 -18.29 -15.40 39.13
N ARG A 12 -18.83 -16.58 39.52
CA ARG A 12 -19.38 -17.58 38.59
C ARG A 12 -20.60 -17.07 37.84
N ASP A 13 -21.51 -16.42 38.53
CA ASP A 13 -22.71 -15.82 37.95
C ASP A 13 -22.38 -14.70 36.97
N ALA A 14 -21.37 -13.89 37.28
CA ALA A 14 -20.89 -12.88 36.37
C ALA A 14 -20.28 -13.51 35.09
N ALA A 15 -19.48 -14.58 35.23
CA ALA A 15 -18.96 -15.35 34.09
C ALA A 15 -20.09 -15.96 33.25
N ALA A 16 -21.10 -16.57 33.88
CA ALA A 16 -22.25 -17.16 33.20
C ALA A 16 -23.07 -16.11 32.40
N ARG A 17 -23.12 -14.88 32.87
CA ARG A 17 -23.74 -13.75 32.16
C ARG A 17 -22.80 -13.03 31.22
N GLN A 18 -21.56 -13.52 31.05
CA GLN A 18 -20.49 -12.91 30.20
C GLN A 18 -20.12 -11.47 30.63
N SER A 19 -20.40 -11.12 31.90
CA SER A 19 -19.95 -9.86 32.51
C SER A 19 -18.49 -10.00 32.95
N TRP A 20 -17.58 -10.08 31.93
CA TRP A 20 -16.21 -10.53 32.11
C TRP A 20 -15.39 -9.66 33.06
N ARG A 21 -15.55 -8.33 33.02
CA ARG A 21 -14.87 -7.42 33.94
C ARG A 21 -15.32 -7.67 35.40
N ALA A 22 -16.62 -7.78 35.63
CA ALA A 22 -17.15 -8.05 36.95
C ALA A 22 -16.69 -9.42 37.46
N SER A 23 -16.67 -10.45 36.59
CA SER A 23 -16.15 -11.78 36.90
C SER A 23 -14.67 -11.74 37.27
N TYR A 24 -13.84 -11.05 36.45
CA TYR A 24 -12.41 -10.91 36.72
C TYR A 24 -12.15 -10.21 38.07
N ASP A 25 -12.82 -9.09 38.34
CA ASP A 25 -12.64 -8.32 39.58
C ASP A 25 -13.08 -9.17 40.79
N ALA A 26 -14.19 -9.90 40.68
CA ALA A 26 -14.66 -10.79 41.74
C ALA A 26 -13.66 -11.93 42.02
N PHE A 27 -13.21 -12.67 40.98
CA PHE A 27 -12.17 -13.71 41.14
C PHE A 27 -10.87 -13.15 41.68
N SER A 28 -10.49 -11.94 41.30
CA SER A 28 -9.24 -11.28 41.73
C SER A 28 -9.24 -11.02 43.24
N SER A 29 -10.39 -10.79 43.83
CA SER A 29 -10.56 -10.52 45.27
C SER A 29 -10.51 -11.76 46.16
N LEU A 30 -10.62 -12.97 45.58
CA LEU A 30 -10.69 -14.22 46.31
C LEU A 30 -9.32 -14.82 46.61
N GLU A 31 -9.18 -15.49 47.75
CA GLU A 31 -8.01 -16.29 48.05
C GLU A 31 -7.88 -17.48 47.08
N ARG A 32 -6.69 -17.70 46.52
CA ARG A 32 -6.45 -18.75 45.54
C ARG A 32 -6.71 -20.17 46.06
N SER A 33 -6.58 -20.38 47.37
CA SER A 33 -6.87 -21.65 48.04
C SER A 33 -8.35 -22.03 48.03
N ALA A 34 -9.23 -21.05 47.78
CA ALA A 34 -10.68 -21.26 47.73
C ALA A 34 -11.19 -21.68 46.34
N LEU A 35 -10.35 -21.59 45.30
CA LEU A 35 -10.73 -21.82 43.92
C LEU A 35 -10.51 -23.27 43.49
N THR A 36 -11.52 -23.84 42.83
CA THR A 36 -11.43 -25.15 42.14
C THR A 36 -10.71 -25.01 40.77
N PRO A 37 -10.26 -26.12 40.14
CA PRO A 37 -9.72 -26.07 38.78
C PRO A 37 -10.65 -25.41 37.76
N ALA A 38 -11.98 -25.65 37.86
CA ALA A 38 -12.97 -25.01 37.01
C ALA A 38 -13.10 -23.50 37.27
N ASP A 39 -12.91 -23.03 38.51
CA ASP A 39 -12.90 -21.61 38.84
C ASP A 39 -11.66 -20.92 38.27
N PHE A 40 -10.51 -21.58 38.29
CA PHE A 40 -9.29 -21.08 37.63
C PHE A 40 -9.47 -20.99 36.13
N GLU A 41 -10.17 -21.94 35.49
CA GLU A 41 -10.49 -21.89 34.06
C GLU A 41 -11.38 -20.67 33.75
N LEU A 42 -12.50 -20.48 34.49
CA LEU A 42 -13.39 -19.32 34.35
C LEU A 42 -12.66 -17.99 34.62
N PHE A 43 -11.76 -17.96 35.60
CA PHE A 43 -10.95 -16.78 35.88
C PHE A 43 -9.98 -16.48 34.74
N GLY A 44 -9.39 -17.51 34.14
CA GLY A 44 -8.59 -17.41 32.93
C GLY A 44 -9.37 -16.82 31.75
N ASP A 45 -10.62 -17.27 31.58
CA ASP A 45 -11.51 -16.74 30.54
C ASP A 45 -11.87 -15.27 30.80
N ALA A 46 -12.23 -14.92 32.04
CA ALA A 46 -12.51 -13.52 32.40
C ALA A 46 -11.28 -12.60 32.23
N ALA A 47 -10.08 -13.09 32.54
CA ALA A 47 -8.85 -12.39 32.29
C ALA A 47 -8.61 -12.17 30.79
N TRP A 48 -8.83 -13.20 29.98
CA TRP A 48 -8.68 -13.14 28.52
C TRP A 48 -9.62 -12.10 27.90
N TRP A 49 -10.92 -12.18 28.23
CA TRP A 49 -11.93 -11.24 27.74
C TRP A 49 -11.76 -9.80 28.22
N THR A 50 -10.96 -9.57 29.27
CA THR A 50 -10.62 -8.22 29.78
C THR A 50 -9.25 -7.72 29.34
N GLY A 51 -8.61 -8.38 28.38
CA GLY A 51 -7.35 -7.93 27.81
C GLY A 51 -6.10 -8.31 28.64
N LYS A 52 -6.21 -9.25 29.58
CA LYS A 52 -5.13 -9.61 30.52
C LYS A 52 -4.57 -11.01 30.24
N LEU A 53 -3.95 -11.18 29.05
CA LEU A 53 -3.51 -12.48 28.57
C LEU A 53 -2.50 -13.17 29.50
N GLU A 54 -1.54 -12.45 30.08
CA GLU A 54 -0.59 -12.99 31.06
C GLU A 54 -1.28 -13.61 32.28
N ASP A 55 -2.31 -12.94 32.79
CA ASP A 55 -3.11 -13.47 33.90
C ASP A 55 -3.96 -14.66 33.44
N ALA A 56 -4.54 -14.60 32.24
CA ALA A 56 -5.29 -15.72 31.67
C ALA A 56 -4.43 -16.99 31.61
N ILE A 57 -3.22 -16.90 31.06
CA ILE A 57 -2.27 -18.02 30.99
C ILE A 57 -1.97 -18.56 32.39
N LYS A 58 -1.62 -17.70 33.36
CA LYS A 58 -1.32 -18.13 34.74
C LYS A 58 -2.49 -18.86 35.39
N GLN A 59 -3.73 -18.41 35.19
CA GLN A 59 -4.88 -19.07 35.78
C GLN A 59 -5.18 -20.41 35.07
N ARG A 60 -5.03 -20.46 33.73
CA ARG A 60 -5.19 -21.70 32.96
C ARG A 60 -4.12 -22.73 33.30
N GLU A 61 -2.86 -22.35 33.55
CA GLU A 61 -1.83 -23.25 34.08
C GLU A 61 -2.20 -23.87 35.43
N ARG A 62 -2.82 -23.08 36.34
CA ARG A 62 -3.34 -23.58 37.60
C ARG A 62 -4.54 -24.52 37.43
N ALA A 63 -5.44 -24.17 36.50
CA ALA A 63 -6.56 -25.04 36.14
C ALA A 63 -6.06 -26.38 35.62
N TYR A 64 -5.10 -26.38 34.71
CA TYR A 64 -4.47 -27.59 34.18
C TYR A 64 -3.84 -28.44 35.28
N ALA A 65 -3.04 -27.85 36.16
CA ALA A 65 -2.42 -28.55 37.27
C ALA A 65 -3.47 -29.19 38.22
N GLY A 66 -4.54 -28.47 38.50
CA GLY A 66 -5.62 -28.95 39.32
C GLY A 66 -6.42 -30.09 38.69
N PHE A 67 -6.80 -30.00 37.41
CA PHE A 67 -7.46 -31.09 36.69
C PHE A 67 -6.56 -32.31 36.57
N SER A 68 -5.28 -32.14 36.31
CA SER A 68 -4.29 -33.21 36.23
C SER A 68 -4.15 -33.92 37.58
N ALA A 69 -4.05 -33.20 38.69
CA ALA A 69 -3.97 -33.76 40.04
C ALA A 69 -5.25 -34.52 40.44
N ALA A 70 -6.41 -34.06 39.94
CA ALA A 70 -7.69 -34.75 40.14
C ALA A 70 -7.91 -35.96 39.24
N GLY A 71 -7.03 -36.22 38.27
CA GLY A 71 -7.18 -37.27 37.27
C GLY A 71 -8.22 -36.97 36.18
N ASP A 72 -8.73 -35.74 36.11
CA ASP A 72 -9.65 -35.30 35.06
C ASP A 72 -8.88 -35.00 33.79
N LYS A 73 -8.70 -36.05 32.99
CA LYS A 73 -7.95 -35.98 31.70
C LYS A 73 -8.67 -35.07 30.71
N LEU A 74 -9.99 -35.04 30.70
CA LEU A 74 -10.77 -34.25 29.74
C LEU A 74 -10.67 -32.76 30.06
N GLY A 75 -10.83 -32.36 31.32
CA GLY A 75 -10.62 -30.98 31.78
C GLY A 75 -9.18 -30.49 31.52
N ALA A 76 -8.19 -31.36 31.84
CA ALA A 76 -6.78 -31.05 31.56
C ALA A 76 -6.49 -30.87 30.06
N ALA A 77 -7.08 -31.72 29.21
CA ALA A 77 -6.91 -31.60 27.74
C ALA A 77 -7.55 -30.32 27.20
N ARG A 78 -8.74 -29.95 27.67
CA ARG A 78 -9.42 -28.73 27.29
C ARG A 78 -8.60 -27.49 27.59
N VAL A 79 -8.04 -27.39 28.79
CA VAL A 79 -7.21 -26.27 29.21
C VAL A 79 -5.87 -26.26 28.45
N ALA A 80 -5.27 -27.43 28.18
CA ALA A 80 -4.05 -27.53 27.40
C ALA A 80 -4.25 -27.02 25.95
N LEU A 81 -5.39 -27.32 25.32
CA LEU A 81 -5.73 -26.78 23.99
C LEU A 81 -5.88 -25.25 24.01
N THR A 82 -6.47 -24.70 25.07
CA THR A 82 -6.61 -23.26 25.21
C THR A 82 -5.25 -22.59 25.44
N LEU A 83 -4.38 -23.18 26.28
CA LEU A 83 -3.00 -22.68 26.45
C LEU A 83 -2.18 -22.77 25.17
N SER A 84 -2.38 -23.82 24.37
CA SER A 84 -1.74 -23.91 23.03
C SER A 84 -2.13 -22.70 22.15
N TRP A 85 -3.40 -22.38 22.10
CA TRP A 85 -3.90 -21.20 21.35
C TRP A 85 -3.33 -19.88 21.88
N ASP A 86 -3.34 -19.66 23.21
CA ASP A 86 -2.80 -18.43 23.83
C ASP A 86 -1.32 -18.21 23.47
N HIS A 87 -0.52 -19.28 23.47
CA HIS A 87 0.90 -19.22 23.13
C HIS A 87 1.16 -19.06 21.62
N GLU A 88 0.26 -19.56 20.78
CA GLU A 88 0.36 -19.41 19.32
C GLU A 88 0.17 -17.93 18.91
N GLY A 89 -0.84 -17.25 19.43
CA GLY A 89 -1.07 -15.82 19.19
C GLY A 89 0.15 -14.95 19.57
N ARG A 90 0.89 -15.36 20.60
CA ARG A 90 2.15 -14.71 21.03
C ARG A 90 3.37 -15.12 20.21
N ALA A 91 3.22 -15.94 19.20
CA ALA A 91 4.29 -16.55 18.41
C ALA A 91 5.28 -17.42 19.26
N ALA A 92 4.84 -17.93 20.40
CA ALA A 92 5.59 -18.88 21.24
C ALA A 92 5.35 -20.33 20.77
N TYR A 93 5.65 -20.60 19.50
CA TYR A 93 5.27 -21.83 18.79
C TYR A 93 5.75 -23.12 19.47
N ALA A 94 6.96 -23.17 20.02
CA ALA A 94 7.45 -24.36 20.69
C ALA A 94 6.63 -24.70 21.96
N VAL A 95 6.20 -23.68 22.70
CA VAL A 95 5.37 -23.84 23.90
C VAL A 95 3.94 -24.25 23.50
N SER A 96 3.38 -23.60 22.46
CA SER A 96 2.09 -23.97 21.87
C SER A 96 2.06 -25.45 21.48
N GLN A 97 3.05 -25.90 20.71
CA GLN A 97 3.15 -27.31 20.29
C GLN A 97 3.31 -28.28 21.46
N GLY A 98 4.02 -27.90 22.53
CA GLY A 98 4.12 -28.68 23.75
C GLY A 98 2.77 -28.89 24.45
N TRP A 99 1.97 -27.83 24.55
CA TRP A 99 0.62 -27.91 25.10
C TRP A 99 -0.33 -28.71 24.21
N PHE A 100 -0.24 -28.53 22.88
CA PHE A 100 -1.03 -29.31 21.93
C PHE A 100 -0.73 -30.82 22.03
N ALA A 101 0.55 -31.21 22.01
CA ALA A 101 0.95 -32.60 22.17
C ALA A 101 0.50 -33.19 23.51
N THR A 102 0.51 -32.39 24.56
CA THR A 102 0.00 -32.79 25.88
C THR A 102 -1.49 -33.07 25.83
N ALA A 103 -2.28 -32.23 25.18
CA ALA A 103 -3.72 -32.44 25.01
C ALA A 103 -4.02 -33.72 24.22
N VAL A 104 -3.32 -33.93 23.09
CA VAL A 104 -3.47 -35.15 22.28
C VAL A 104 -3.23 -36.43 23.11
N ARG A 105 -2.12 -36.47 23.87
CA ARG A 105 -1.80 -37.61 24.74
C ARG A 105 -2.84 -37.86 25.84
N LEU A 106 -3.41 -36.79 26.43
CA LEU A 106 -4.42 -36.93 27.47
C LEU A 106 -5.73 -37.52 26.95
N LEU A 107 -6.04 -37.30 25.68
CA LEU A 107 -7.24 -37.82 25.02
C LEU A 107 -7.12 -39.25 24.51
N GLU A 108 -5.91 -39.83 24.48
CA GLU A 108 -5.71 -41.19 24.05
C GLU A 108 -6.55 -42.20 24.87
N GLY A 109 -7.34 -43.00 24.15
CA GLY A 109 -8.19 -44.03 24.73
C GLY A 109 -9.46 -43.50 25.42
N LEU A 110 -9.73 -42.20 25.38
CA LEU A 110 -11.00 -41.63 25.85
C LEU A 110 -12.09 -41.70 24.75
N PRO A 111 -13.36 -41.76 25.12
CA PRO A 111 -14.48 -41.61 24.17
C PRO A 111 -14.43 -40.28 23.41
N GLU A 112 -14.98 -40.27 22.21
CA GLU A 112 -15.08 -39.02 21.40
C GLU A 112 -15.76 -37.90 22.22
N SER A 113 -15.16 -36.70 22.17
CA SER A 113 -15.59 -35.51 22.89
C SER A 113 -15.32 -34.25 22.10
N LEU A 114 -15.76 -33.11 22.61
CA LEU A 114 -15.47 -31.78 22.04
C LEU A 114 -13.97 -31.54 21.93
N GLU A 115 -13.18 -31.99 22.90
CA GLU A 115 -11.72 -31.81 22.92
C GLU A 115 -11.06 -32.57 21.76
N HIS A 116 -11.54 -33.76 21.40
CA HIS A 116 -11.09 -34.46 20.18
C HIS A 116 -11.42 -33.65 18.92
N GLY A 117 -12.60 -33.04 18.86
CA GLY A 117 -12.98 -32.14 17.76
C GLY A 117 -12.08 -30.92 17.65
N ARG A 118 -11.74 -30.32 18.78
CA ARG A 118 -10.80 -29.18 18.82
C ARG A 118 -9.40 -29.56 18.37
N VAL A 119 -8.91 -30.77 18.69
CA VAL A 119 -7.64 -31.29 18.16
C VAL A 119 -7.70 -31.38 16.64
N VAL A 120 -8.75 -31.99 16.07
CA VAL A 120 -8.91 -32.11 14.62
C VAL A 120 -9.00 -30.73 13.95
N LEU A 121 -9.73 -29.79 14.55
CA LEU A 121 -9.85 -28.41 14.07
C LEU A 121 -8.48 -27.70 14.06
N THR A 122 -7.69 -27.84 15.12
CA THR A 122 -6.32 -27.27 15.19
C THR A 122 -5.43 -27.89 14.13
N GLN A 123 -5.49 -29.22 13.92
CA GLN A 123 -4.74 -29.90 12.85
C GLN A 123 -5.15 -29.38 11.45
N ALA A 124 -6.45 -29.15 11.23
CA ALA A 124 -6.95 -28.59 9.98
C ALA A 124 -6.43 -27.18 9.72
N MET A 125 -6.42 -26.33 10.77
CA MET A 125 -5.87 -24.98 10.69
C MET A 125 -4.34 -24.99 10.42
N THR A 126 -3.60 -25.90 11.05
CA THR A 126 -2.17 -26.09 10.80
C THR A 126 -1.92 -26.52 9.35
N ALA A 127 -2.68 -27.48 8.83
CA ALA A 127 -2.59 -27.91 7.43
C ALA A 127 -2.86 -26.74 6.47
N LEU A 128 -3.85 -25.91 6.76
CA LEU A 128 -4.21 -24.73 5.95
C LEU A 128 -3.13 -23.64 6.00
N MET A 129 -2.74 -23.24 7.21
CA MET A 129 -1.98 -22.00 7.41
C MET A 129 -0.47 -22.21 7.39
N ALA A 130 0.03 -23.28 8.04
CA ALA A 130 1.45 -23.54 8.18
C ALA A 130 2.01 -24.49 7.10
N GLU A 131 1.29 -25.57 6.78
CA GLU A 131 1.74 -26.55 5.79
C GLU A 131 1.33 -26.17 4.36
N GLY A 132 0.23 -25.45 4.19
CA GLY A 132 -0.34 -25.11 2.88
C GLY A 132 -0.97 -26.30 2.14
N ASP A 133 -1.21 -27.41 2.85
CA ASP A 133 -1.81 -28.63 2.32
C ASP A 133 -3.35 -28.50 2.31
N LEU A 134 -3.87 -27.88 1.24
CA LEU A 134 -5.30 -27.58 1.11
C LEU A 134 -6.17 -28.87 1.07
N PRO A 135 -5.81 -29.94 0.35
CA PRO A 135 -6.56 -31.20 0.38
C PRO A 135 -6.67 -31.80 1.79
N LYS A 136 -5.57 -31.88 2.51
CA LYS A 136 -5.53 -32.38 3.90
C LYS A 136 -6.37 -31.48 4.83
N ALA A 137 -6.31 -30.17 4.66
CA ALA A 137 -7.11 -29.23 5.44
C ALA A 137 -8.61 -29.48 5.24
N ILE A 138 -9.08 -29.65 3.99
CA ILE A 138 -10.48 -29.94 3.67
C ILE A 138 -10.92 -31.24 4.35
N GLU A 139 -10.14 -32.34 4.23
CA GLU A 139 -10.45 -33.62 4.86
C GLU A 139 -10.60 -33.48 6.37
N LEU A 140 -9.67 -32.78 7.03
CA LEU A 140 -9.70 -32.57 8.47
C LEU A 140 -10.87 -31.67 8.90
N PHE A 141 -11.22 -30.63 8.15
CA PHE A 141 -12.42 -29.81 8.42
C PHE A 141 -13.70 -30.65 8.27
N ASP A 142 -13.83 -31.49 7.25
CA ASP A 142 -14.97 -32.39 7.10
C ASP A 142 -15.09 -33.35 8.28
N ARG A 143 -13.97 -33.92 8.74
CA ARG A 143 -13.93 -34.76 9.93
C ARG A 143 -14.38 -34.00 11.19
N ALA A 144 -13.96 -32.74 11.36
CA ALA A 144 -14.37 -31.91 12.49
C ALA A 144 -15.87 -31.59 12.43
N ILE A 145 -16.42 -31.28 11.24
CA ILE A 145 -17.86 -31.06 11.02
C ILE A 145 -18.67 -32.29 11.43
N GLU A 146 -18.28 -33.47 10.92
CA GLU A 146 -18.98 -34.74 11.23
C GLU A 146 -18.88 -35.11 12.71
N LEU A 147 -17.74 -34.86 13.34
CA LEU A 147 -17.61 -35.06 14.79
C LEU A 147 -18.52 -34.10 15.56
N GLY A 148 -18.53 -32.82 15.20
CA GLY A 148 -19.42 -31.83 15.80
C GLY A 148 -20.91 -32.21 15.69
N LYS A 149 -21.34 -32.78 14.55
CA LYS A 149 -22.69 -33.29 14.38
C LYS A 149 -22.99 -34.46 15.32
N ARG A 150 -22.05 -35.44 15.46
CA ARG A 150 -22.25 -36.60 16.30
C ARG A 150 -22.36 -36.25 17.79
N ILE A 151 -21.57 -35.28 18.25
CA ILE A 151 -21.57 -34.85 19.65
C ILE A 151 -22.56 -33.72 19.94
N GLY A 152 -23.23 -33.16 18.90
CA GLY A 152 -24.20 -32.09 19.05
C GLY A 152 -23.58 -30.72 19.36
N ASP A 153 -22.30 -30.49 19.06
CA ASP A 153 -21.65 -29.20 19.31
C ASP A 153 -21.70 -28.31 18.05
N ARG A 154 -22.45 -27.23 18.14
CA ARG A 154 -22.69 -26.30 17.03
C ARG A 154 -21.48 -25.42 16.74
N ASP A 155 -20.74 -24.99 17.78
CA ASP A 155 -19.52 -24.19 17.63
C ASP A 155 -18.47 -24.91 16.79
N LEU A 156 -18.20 -26.17 17.11
CA LEU A 156 -17.24 -27.00 16.37
C LEU A 156 -17.64 -27.16 14.90
N GLN A 157 -18.93 -27.43 14.64
CA GLN A 157 -19.46 -27.57 13.28
C GLN A 157 -19.22 -26.30 12.45
N VAL A 158 -19.61 -25.13 13.00
CA VAL A 158 -19.58 -23.87 12.25
C VAL A 158 -18.14 -23.32 12.11
N LEU A 159 -17.30 -23.49 13.13
CA LEU A 159 -15.88 -23.12 13.01
C LEU A 159 -15.18 -23.96 11.94
N ALA A 160 -15.42 -25.28 11.92
CA ALA A 160 -14.85 -26.14 10.90
C ALA A 160 -15.42 -25.81 9.49
N LEU A 161 -16.71 -25.47 9.40
CA LEU A 161 -17.34 -25.03 8.16
C LEU A 161 -16.68 -23.75 7.63
N SER A 162 -16.43 -22.77 8.50
CA SER A 162 -15.75 -21.53 8.14
C SER A 162 -14.29 -21.76 7.71
N GLY A 163 -13.56 -22.66 8.38
CA GLY A 163 -12.21 -23.06 7.97
C GLY A 163 -12.19 -23.76 6.60
N LYS A 164 -13.14 -24.67 6.36
CA LYS A 164 -13.32 -25.31 5.05
C LYS A 164 -13.63 -24.27 3.96
N ALA A 165 -14.52 -23.33 4.24
CA ALA A 165 -14.89 -22.24 3.36
C ALA A 165 -13.65 -21.46 2.87
N ARG A 166 -12.80 -21.04 3.82
CA ARG A 166 -11.55 -20.36 3.52
C ARG A 166 -10.61 -21.23 2.67
N THR A 167 -10.51 -22.53 2.99
CA THR A 167 -9.65 -23.46 2.24
C THR A 167 -10.12 -23.60 0.78
N LEU A 168 -11.43 -23.71 0.54
CA LEU A 168 -12.01 -23.77 -0.79
C LEU A 168 -11.71 -22.49 -1.60
N ILE A 169 -11.85 -21.32 -0.98
CA ILE A 169 -11.47 -20.05 -1.61
C ILE A 169 -9.99 -20.06 -2.00
N MET A 170 -9.11 -20.49 -1.11
CA MET A 170 -7.67 -20.58 -1.40
C MET A 170 -7.32 -21.59 -2.50
N SER A 171 -8.16 -22.63 -2.69
CA SER A 171 -8.02 -23.60 -3.78
C SER A 171 -8.66 -23.15 -5.10
N GLY A 172 -9.35 -22.00 -5.12
CA GLY A 172 -10.02 -21.45 -6.31
C GLY A 172 -11.52 -21.78 -6.41
N ASP A 173 -12.08 -22.58 -5.51
CA ASP A 173 -13.53 -22.83 -5.45
C ASP A 173 -14.23 -21.73 -4.63
N VAL A 174 -14.25 -20.52 -5.23
CA VAL A 174 -14.69 -19.30 -4.56
C VAL A 174 -16.18 -19.32 -4.24
N GLU A 175 -17.01 -19.79 -5.16
CA GLU A 175 -18.47 -19.78 -4.99
C GLU A 175 -18.91 -20.67 -3.83
N GLN A 176 -18.40 -21.89 -3.78
CA GLN A 176 -18.71 -22.81 -2.70
C GLN A 176 -18.16 -22.30 -1.37
N GLY A 177 -16.94 -21.76 -1.36
CA GLY A 177 -16.35 -21.18 -0.17
C GLY A 177 -17.16 -20.01 0.38
N LEU A 178 -17.57 -19.06 -0.45
CA LEU A 178 -18.40 -17.93 -0.04
C LEU A 178 -19.78 -18.38 0.47
N ALA A 179 -20.41 -19.37 -0.17
CA ALA A 179 -21.69 -19.91 0.29
C ALA A 179 -21.57 -20.53 1.68
N LEU A 180 -20.48 -21.26 1.97
CA LEU A 180 -20.23 -21.83 3.29
C LEU A 180 -19.94 -20.73 4.35
N HIS A 181 -19.25 -19.65 3.96
CA HIS A 181 -19.06 -18.49 4.84
C HIS A 181 -20.37 -17.79 5.16
N ASP A 182 -21.26 -17.63 4.19
CA ASP A 182 -22.60 -17.05 4.41
C ASP A 182 -23.43 -17.92 5.37
N GLU A 183 -23.37 -19.26 5.22
CA GLU A 183 -24.01 -20.20 6.16
C GLU A 183 -23.43 -20.08 7.57
N ALA A 184 -22.10 -20.06 7.72
CA ALA A 184 -21.45 -19.92 9.01
C ALA A 184 -21.79 -18.57 9.67
N SER A 185 -21.79 -17.49 8.88
CA SER A 185 -22.11 -16.15 9.38
C SER A 185 -23.59 -15.99 9.74
N ALA A 186 -24.50 -16.70 9.05
CA ALA A 186 -25.91 -16.74 9.45
C ALA A 186 -26.10 -17.35 10.84
N ALA A 187 -25.38 -18.44 11.17
CA ALA A 187 -25.39 -19.03 12.51
C ALA A 187 -24.86 -18.04 13.57
N ALA A 188 -23.83 -17.24 13.24
CA ALA A 188 -23.31 -16.20 14.11
C ALA A 188 -24.36 -15.09 14.38
N VAL A 189 -25.03 -14.60 13.34
CA VAL A 189 -26.09 -13.58 13.43
C VAL A 189 -27.29 -14.07 14.25
N CYS A 190 -27.68 -15.35 14.10
CA CYS A 190 -28.80 -15.94 14.82
C CYS A 190 -28.50 -16.24 16.31
N GLY A 191 -27.27 -16.00 16.79
CA GLY A 191 -26.89 -16.25 18.16
C GLY A 191 -26.77 -17.74 18.51
N GLU A 192 -26.54 -18.61 17.51
CA GLU A 192 -26.36 -20.04 17.72
C GLU A 192 -24.99 -20.39 18.33
N LEU A 193 -24.05 -19.45 18.30
CA LEU A 193 -22.64 -19.66 18.65
C LEU A 193 -22.26 -18.94 19.93
N LYS A 194 -21.28 -19.49 20.64
CA LYS A 194 -20.61 -18.79 21.75
C LYS A 194 -19.80 -17.59 21.23
N PRO A 195 -19.57 -16.57 22.09
CA PRO A 195 -18.90 -15.32 21.67
C PRO A 195 -17.59 -15.50 20.91
N PHE A 196 -16.73 -16.41 21.39
CA PHE A 196 -15.45 -16.69 20.72
C PHE A 196 -15.65 -17.19 19.29
N SER A 197 -16.53 -18.16 19.09
CA SER A 197 -16.83 -18.74 17.78
C SER A 197 -17.48 -17.70 16.86
N THR A 198 -18.39 -16.88 17.38
CA THR A 198 -19.03 -15.78 16.65
C THR A 198 -18.00 -14.80 16.09
N GLY A 199 -17.09 -14.31 16.94
CA GLY A 199 -16.05 -13.38 16.52
C GLY A 199 -15.11 -13.97 15.47
N LEU A 200 -14.70 -15.24 15.66
CA LEU A 200 -13.79 -15.90 14.72
C LEU A 200 -14.43 -16.13 13.35
N VAL A 201 -15.72 -16.52 13.32
CA VAL A 201 -16.48 -16.68 12.06
C VAL A 201 -16.57 -15.36 11.31
N TYR A 202 -16.89 -14.24 11.96
CA TYR A 202 -16.90 -12.94 11.30
C TYR A 202 -15.52 -12.57 10.75
N CYS A 203 -14.46 -12.73 11.55
CA CYS A 203 -13.10 -12.42 11.09
C CYS A 203 -12.69 -13.24 9.87
N MET A 204 -12.96 -14.55 9.87
CA MET A 204 -12.62 -15.42 8.74
C MET A 204 -13.42 -15.07 7.49
N THR A 205 -14.71 -14.77 7.63
CA THR A 205 -15.59 -14.38 6.51
C THR A 205 -15.14 -13.04 5.90
N ILE A 206 -14.91 -12.02 6.73
CA ILE A 206 -14.45 -10.70 6.28
C ILE A 206 -13.12 -10.81 5.55
N SER A 207 -12.14 -11.52 6.15
CA SER A 207 -10.83 -11.73 5.53
C SER A 207 -10.93 -12.44 4.17
N SER A 208 -11.77 -13.47 4.09
CA SER A 208 -11.98 -14.21 2.84
C SER A 208 -12.63 -13.36 1.75
N CYS A 209 -13.60 -12.51 2.11
CA CYS A 209 -14.21 -11.55 1.18
C CYS A 209 -13.18 -10.53 0.65
N HIS A 210 -12.28 -10.05 1.50
CA HIS A 210 -11.16 -9.18 1.10
C HIS A 210 -10.22 -9.90 0.12
N ASP A 211 -9.86 -11.15 0.39
CA ASP A 211 -8.94 -11.94 -0.43
C ASP A 211 -9.46 -12.13 -1.86
N VAL A 212 -10.79 -12.21 -2.05
CA VAL A 212 -11.42 -12.35 -3.37
C VAL A 212 -11.92 -11.01 -3.97
N GLY A 213 -11.65 -9.90 -3.30
CA GLY A 213 -12.06 -8.56 -3.77
C GLY A 213 -13.57 -8.31 -3.72
N ASP A 214 -14.34 -9.09 -2.93
CA ASP A 214 -15.77 -8.81 -2.68
C ASP A 214 -15.92 -7.82 -1.50
N ILE A 215 -15.53 -6.58 -1.78
CA ILE A 215 -15.47 -5.53 -0.76
C ILE A 215 -16.85 -5.15 -0.24
N ARG A 216 -17.89 -5.28 -1.06
CA ARG A 216 -19.27 -5.02 -0.63
C ARG A 216 -19.68 -6.02 0.46
N ARG A 217 -19.46 -7.31 0.23
CA ARG A 217 -19.77 -8.37 1.22
C ARG A 217 -18.90 -8.21 2.47
N ALA A 218 -17.61 -7.89 2.33
CA ALA A 218 -16.72 -7.61 3.44
C ALA A 218 -17.26 -6.47 4.32
N ALA A 219 -17.75 -5.38 3.72
CA ALA A 219 -18.33 -4.25 4.44
C ALA A 219 -19.62 -4.62 5.16
N GLU A 220 -20.53 -5.37 4.54
CA GLU A 220 -21.79 -5.84 5.14
C GLU A 220 -21.52 -6.70 6.40
N TRP A 221 -20.57 -7.66 6.29
CA TRP A 221 -20.18 -8.50 7.43
C TRP A 221 -19.41 -7.75 8.51
N THR A 222 -18.57 -6.77 8.14
CA THR A 222 -17.92 -5.89 9.12
C THR A 222 -18.94 -5.09 9.92
N GLU A 223 -20.01 -4.63 9.29
CA GLU A 223 -21.09 -3.91 9.97
C GLU A 223 -21.89 -4.81 10.93
N ALA A 224 -22.14 -6.07 10.55
CA ALA A 224 -22.75 -7.06 11.42
C ALA A 224 -21.85 -7.39 12.63
N ALA A 225 -20.56 -7.60 12.40
CA ALA A 225 -19.58 -7.84 13.45
C ALA A 225 -19.49 -6.68 14.45
N ASN A 226 -19.52 -5.42 13.95
CA ASN A 226 -19.48 -4.24 14.80
C ASN A 226 -20.72 -4.15 15.72
N ARG A 227 -21.93 -4.37 15.17
CA ARG A 227 -23.15 -4.40 15.98
C ARG A 227 -23.06 -5.45 17.09
N TRP A 228 -22.58 -6.64 16.74
CA TRP A 228 -22.38 -7.70 17.73
C TRP A 228 -21.36 -7.32 18.81
N CYS A 229 -20.22 -6.71 18.45
CA CYS A 229 -19.23 -6.24 19.43
C CYS A 229 -19.80 -5.18 20.39
N ASP A 230 -20.59 -4.24 19.84
CA ASP A 230 -21.20 -3.16 20.63
C ASP A 230 -22.27 -3.69 21.60
N GLU A 231 -23.06 -4.71 21.20
CA GLU A 231 -24.13 -5.31 22.01
C GLU A 231 -23.61 -6.27 23.08
N ALA A 232 -22.54 -6.99 22.81
CA ALA A 232 -22.03 -8.05 23.69
C ALA A 232 -21.12 -7.55 24.82
N ASP A 233 -20.78 -6.25 24.88
CA ASP A 233 -19.79 -5.66 25.81
C ASP A 233 -18.47 -6.47 25.86
N VAL A 234 -18.01 -6.90 24.68
CA VAL A 234 -16.89 -7.83 24.52
C VAL A 234 -15.61 -7.03 24.33
N SER A 235 -14.75 -6.99 25.33
CA SER A 235 -13.51 -6.22 25.25
C SER A 235 -12.30 -6.99 24.69
N GLY A 236 -12.33 -8.31 24.63
CA GLY A 236 -11.18 -9.13 24.23
C GLY A 236 -11.06 -9.45 22.73
N PHE A 237 -12.13 -9.29 21.92
CA PHE A 237 -12.11 -9.45 20.47
C PHE A 237 -12.11 -8.12 19.68
N PRO A 238 -12.30 -6.95 20.30
CA PRO A 238 -12.50 -5.68 19.62
C PRO A 238 -11.35 -5.27 18.70
N GLY A 239 -10.12 -5.62 19.05
CA GLY A 239 -8.95 -5.24 18.27
C GLY A 239 -8.99 -5.75 16.84
N THR A 240 -9.35 -7.02 16.61
CA THR A 240 -9.46 -7.59 15.26
C THR A 240 -10.62 -6.97 14.48
N CYS A 241 -11.77 -6.79 15.11
CA CYS A 241 -12.92 -6.12 14.50
C CYS A 241 -12.61 -4.65 14.16
N ARG A 242 -11.85 -3.95 15.01
CA ARG A 242 -11.38 -2.59 14.74
C ARG A 242 -10.46 -2.53 13.53
N LEU A 243 -9.58 -3.51 13.38
CA LEU A 243 -8.68 -3.56 12.22
C LEU A 243 -9.47 -3.72 10.91
N HIS A 244 -10.43 -4.65 10.85
CA HIS A 244 -11.31 -4.79 9.69
C HIS A 244 -12.13 -3.52 9.41
N ARG A 245 -12.61 -2.86 10.49
CA ARG A 245 -13.27 -1.55 10.35
C ARG A 245 -12.33 -0.51 9.76
N ALA A 246 -11.08 -0.45 10.21
CA ALA A 246 -10.08 0.47 9.69
C ALA A 246 -9.81 0.25 8.20
N GLU A 247 -9.67 -1.00 7.76
CA GLU A 247 -9.51 -1.37 6.35
C GLU A 247 -10.67 -0.87 5.48
N ILE A 248 -11.91 -1.08 5.91
CA ILE A 248 -13.11 -0.60 5.19
C ILE A 248 -13.18 0.93 5.19
N MET A 249 -12.90 1.60 6.32
CA MET A 249 -12.86 3.06 6.41
C MET A 249 -11.79 3.66 5.50
N ARG A 250 -10.59 3.05 5.45
CA ARG A 250 -9.53 3.46 4.53
C ARG A 250 -9.99 3.36 3.09
N MET A 251 -10.60 2.27 2.70
CA MET A 251 -11.12 2.08 1.34
C MET A 251 -12.20 3.09 0.99
N ARG A 252 -13.06 3.46 1.95
CA ARG A 252 -14.10 4.48 1.78
C ARG A 252 -13.60 5.92 1.86
N GLY A 253 -12.30 6.11 2.18
CA GLY A 253 -11.63 7.42 2.20
C GLY A 253 -11.73 8.18 3.52
N ASP A 254 -12.23 7.57 4.59
CA ASP A 254 -12.22 8.16 5.93
C ASP A 254 -10.90 7.83 6.65
N TRP A 255 -9.82 8.37 6.13
CA TRP A 255 -8.47 8.04 6.59
C TRP A 255 -8.15 8.46 8.03
N PRO A 256 -8.60 9.63 8.52
CA PRO A 256 -8.36 10.00 9.92
C PRO A 256 -9.01 9.03 10.91
N ALA A 257 -10.27 8.64 10.67
CA ALA A 257 -10.95 7.69 11.51
C ALA A 257 -10.37 6.26 11.37
N ALA A 258 -9.98 5.88 10.15
CA ALA A 258 -9.33 4.59 9.89
C ALA A 258 -8.00 4.46 10.66
N GLU A 259 -7.14 5.50 10.65
CA GLU A 259 -5.87 5.50 11.39
C GLU A 259 -6.11 5.35 12.90
N LEU A 260 -7.10 6.07 13.43
CA LEU A 260 -7.45 5.98 14.85
C LEU A 260 -7.88 4.57 15.25
N GLN A 261 -8.71 3.91 14.43
CA GLN A 261 -9.14 2.53 14.67
C GLN A 261 -7.97 1.54 14.54
N ALA A 262 -7.09 1.70 13.55
CA ALA A 262 -5.94 0.83 13.36
C ALA A 262 -4.94 0.92 14.52
N VAL A 263 -4.64 2.13 14.99
CA VAL A 263 -3.76 2.35 16.15
C VAL A 263 -4.36 1.73 17.42
N ALA A 264 -5.64 1.98 17.68
CA ALA A 264 -6.33 1.38 18.84
C ALA A 264 -6.34 -0.16 18.76
N ALA A 265 -6.52 -0.73 17.56
CA ALA A 265 -6.42 -2.17 17.35
C ALA A 265 -5.01 -2.72 17.68
N CYS A 266 -3.95 -2.01 17.27
CA CYS A 266 -2.57 -2.40 17.61
C CYS A 266 -2.32 -2.39 19.11
N GLU A 267 -2.87 -1.41 19.83
CA GLU A 267 -2.73 -1.33 21.29
C GLU A 267 -3.48 -2.48 22.01
N GLU A 268 -4.70 -2.77 21.58
CA GLU A 268 -5.52 -3.84 22.15
C GLU A 268 -4.97 -5.24 21.89
N LEU A 269 -4.35 -5.45 20.70
CA LEU A 269 -3.87 -6.77 20.25
C LEU A 269 -2.41 -7.06 20.57
N ARG A 270 -1.66 -6.07 21.02
CA ARG A 270 -0.20 -6.16 21.22
C ARG A 270 0.25 -7.43 21.95
N ASP A 271 -0.44 -7.79 23.02
CA ASP A 271 -0.10 -8.94 23.87
C ASP A 271 -0.84 -10.22 23.46
N PHE A 272 -1.87 -10.10 22.63
CA PHE A 272 -2.77 -11.20 22.24
C PHE A 272 -2.39 -11.90 20.97
N ASP A 273 -2.19 -11.12 19.91
CA ASP A 273 -1.92 -11.66 18.57
C ASP A 273 -0.88 -10.82 17.85
N ARG A 274 0.32 -11.34 17.85
CA ARG A 274 1.47 -10.69 17.22
C ARG A 274 1.25 -10.49 15.72
N HIS A 275 0.66 -11.47 15.05
CA HIS A 275 0.49 -11.45 13.60
C HIS A 275 -0.57 -10.43 13.17
N ILE A 276 -1.70 -10.39 13.87
CA ILE A 276 -2.78 -9.40 13.60
C ILE A 276 -2.30 -7.99 13.95
N THR A 277 -1.55 -7.82 15.05
CA THR A 277 -0.93 -6.54 15.41
C THR A 277 0.00 -6.02 14.32
N ALA A 278 0.83 -6.91 13.74
CA ALA A 278 1.70 -6.56 12.60
C ALA A 278 0.87 -6.09 11.39
N GLY A 279 -0.29 -6.71 11.14
CA GLY A 279 -1.27 -6.28 10.14
C GLY A 279 -1.80 -4.87 10.40
N GLY A 280 -2.09 -4.55 11.66
CA GLY A 280 -2.53 -3.22 12.09
C GLY A 280 -1.50 -2.13 11.80
N TYR A 281 -0.23 -2.35 12.15
CA TYR A 281 0.85 -1.42 11.81
C TYR A 281 1.04 -1.25 10.30
N TYR A 282 0.88 -2.31 9.53
CA TYR A 282 0.88 -2.22 8.06
C TYR A 282 -0.24 -1.31 7.56
N GLU A 283 -1.45 -1.43 8.11
CA GLU A 283 -2.60 -0.59 7.74
C GLU A 283 -2.37 0.89 8.10
N VAL A 284 -1.77 1.17 9.27
CA VAL A 284 -1.32 2.53 9.64
C VAL A 284 -0.34 3.08 8.60
N GLY A 285 0.63 2.28 8.19
CA GLY A 285 1.60 2.63 7.15
C GLY A 285 0.92 2.98 5.81
N GLU A 286 -0.06 2.18 5.38
CA GLU A 286 -0.84 2.42 4.16
C GLU A 286 -1.61 3.75 4.18
N ILE A 287 -2.23 4.08 5.33
CA ILE A 287 -2.96 5.33 5.49
C ILE A 287 -2.00 6.53 5.44
N ARG A 288 -0.90 6.48 6.20
CA ARG A 288 0.10 7.55 6.27
C ARG A 288 0.78 7.80 4.94
N ARG A 289 1.16 6.74 4.22
CA ARG A 289 1.74 6.83 2.88
C ARG A 289 0.82 7.57 1.92
N ARG A 290 -0.47 7.23 1.87
CA ARG A 290 -1.47 7.88 1.01
C ARG A 290 -1.71 9.34 1.36
N ARG A 291 -1.53 9.72 2.64
CA ARG A 291 -1.61 11.11 3.10
C ARG A 291 -0.33 11.91 2.82
N GLY A 292 0.76 11.25 2.42
CA GLY A 292 2.07 11.86 2.19
C GLY A 292 2.92 12.02 3.45
N ASP A 293 2.54 11.41 4.57
CA ASP A 293 3.37 11.27 5.77
C ASP A 293 4.33 10.08 5.61
N PHE A 294 5.40 10.29 4.85
CA PHE A 294 6.35 9.24 4.51
C PHE A 294 7.18 8.77 5.70
N VAL A 295 7.51 9.67 6.61
CA VAL A 295 8.27 9.33 7.83
C VAL A 295 7.43 8.43 8.73
N GLY A 296 6.21 8.82 9.03
CA GLY A 296 5.30 8.02 9.84
C GLY A 296 4.90 6.71 9.17
N ALA A 297 4.83 6.67 7.83
CA ALA A 297 4.58 5.43 7.09
C ALA A 297 5.77 4.45 7.20
N GLU A 298 7.00 4.94 7.06
CA GLU A 298 8.21 4.14 7.23
C GLU A 298 8.31 3.52 8.62
N GLU A 299 8.08 4.31 9.66
CA GLU A 299 8.07 3.84 11.06
C GLU A 299 7.04 2.73 11.27
N ALA A 300 5.83 2.91 10.72
CA ALA A 300 4.77 1.92 10.82
C ALA A 300 5.10 0.62 10.07
N TYR A 301 5.68 0.71 8.87
CA TYR A 301 6.13 -0.47 8.11
C TYR A 301 7.32 -1.17 8.77
N ALA A 302 8.26 -0.43 9.36
CA ALA A 302 9.36 -1.00 10.12
C ALA A 302 8.83 -1.80 11.32
N THR A 303 7.89 -1.22 12.07
CA THR A 303 7.23 -1.91 13.18
C THR A 303 6.47 -3.16 12.70
N ALA A 304 5.72 -3.09 11.61
CA ALA A 304 5.06 -4.26 11.04
C ALA A 304 6.06 -5.39 10.72
N ASN A 305 7.22 -5.03 10.16
CA ASN A 305 8.29 -5.98 9.84
C ASN A 305 8.93 -6.61 11.09
N GLU A 306 9.21 -5.83 12.12
CA GLU A 306 9.73 -6.33 13.40
C GLU A 306 8.77 -7.33 14.07
N TRP A 307 7.48 -7.16 13.84
CA TRP A 307 6.43 -8.05 14.33
C TRP A 307 6.15 -9.24 13.41
N GLY A 308 6.90 -9.36 12.29
CA GLY A 308 6.92 -10.54 11.42
C GLY A 308 6.03 -10.45 10.18
N LYS A 309 5.55 -9.24 9.80
CA LYS A 309 4.82 -9.02 8.55
C LYS A 309 5.72 -8.31 7.54
N ILE A 310 6.01 -8.96 6.42
CA ILE A 310 6.67 -8.31 5.29
C ILE A 310 5.79 -7.14 4.82
N PRO A 311 6.28 -5.87 4.89
CA PRO A 311 5.44 -4.70 4.64
C PRO A 311 5.28 -4.37 3.15
N GLN A 312 5.18 -5.39 2.31
CA GLN A 312 4.94 -5.25 0.88
C GLN A 312 3.45 -5.45 0.54
N PRO A 313 2.95 -4.75 -0.47
CA PRO A 313 3.63 -3.82 -1.39
C PRO A 313 3.78 -2.37 -0.88
N GLY A 314 3.26 -2.04 0.31
CA GLY A 314 3.18 -0.67 0.82
C GLY A 314 4.55 0.02 0.90
N LEU A 315 5.57 -0.65 1.46
CA LEU A 315 6.93 -0.11 1.53
C LEU A 315 7.54 0.10 0.13
N GLY A 316 7.29 -0.81 -0.81
CA GLY A 316 7.74 -0.64 -2.20
C GLY A 316 7.12 0.59 -2.86
N LEU A 317 5.82 0.81 -2.67
CA LEU A 317 5.13 2.00 -3.17
C LEU A 317 5.61 3.29 -2.46
N LEU A 318 5.98 3.23 -1.19
CA LEU A 318 6.64 4.34 -0.49
C LEU A 318 7.99 4.65 -1.13
N ARG A 319 8.83 3.65 -1.39
CA ARG A 319 10.13 3.82 -2.09
C ARG A 319 9.95 4.42 -3.48
N LEU A 320 8.91 4.00 -4.21
CA LEU A 320 8.58 4.59 -5.50
C LEU A 320 8.24 6.08 -5.38
N ALA A 321 7.42 6.45 -4.40
CA ALA A 321 7.05 7.84 -4.14
C ALA A 321 8.26 8.71 -3.75
N GLU A 322 9.27 8.12 -3.10
CA GLU A 322 10.56 8.78 -2.79
C GLU A 322 11.53 8.82 -3.98
N GLY A 323 11.16 8.29 -5.16
CA GLY A 323 12.04 8.19 -6.33
C GLY A 323 13.08 7.06 -6.27
N LYS A 324 13.02 6.17 -5.26
CA LYS A 324 13.93 5.03 -5.07
C LYS A 324 13.44 3.79 -5.84
N VAL A 325 13.37 3.92 -7.17
CA VAL A 325 12.70 2.93 -8.06
C VAL A 325 13.32 1.54 -7.97
N ASP A 326 14.65 1.44 -7.98
CA ASP A 326 15.36 0.14 -7.93
C ASP A 326 15.08 -0.60 -6.60
N SER A 327 15.05 0.14 -5.49
CA SER A 327 14.72 -0.42 -4.17
C SER A 327 13.27 -0.90 -4.11
N ALA A 328 12.34 -0.16 -4.72
CA ALA A 328 10.94 -0.53 -4.81
C ALA A 328 10.77 -1.83 -5.61
N LEU A 329 11.41 -1.92 -6.78
CA LEU A 329 11.33 -3.09 -7.65
C LEU A 329 11.91 -4.34 -6.97
N ALA A 330 13.11 -4.24 -6.39
CA ALA A 330 13.75 -5.34 -5.69
C ALA A 330 12.91 -5.84 -4.51
N GLY A 331 12.36 -4.92 -3.69
CA GLY A 331 11.57 -5.27 -2.50
C GLY A 331 10.26 -5.99 -2.83
N ILE A 332 9.53 -5.54 -3.86
CA ILE A 332 8.26 -6.18 -4.28
C ILE A 332 8.54 -7.53 -4.95
N THR A 333 9.57 -7.62 -5.80
CA THR A 333 9.94 -8.87 -6.45
C THR A 333 10.32 -9.93 -5.43
N HIS A 334 11.19 -9.58 -4.47
CA HIS A 334 11.59 -10.50 -3.39
C HIS A 334 10.37 -10.99 -2.58
N ALA A 335 9.45 -10.09 -2.23
CA ALA A 335 8.25 -10.49 -1.50
C ALA A 335 7.34 -11.44 -2.31
N LEU A 336 7.28 -11.28 -3.63
CA LEU A 336 6.54 -12.19 -4.50
C LEU A 336 7.22 -13.55 -4.65
N ASP A 337 8.55 -13.61 -4.61
CA ASP A 337 9.31 -14.86 -4.66
C ASP A 337 9.10 -15.73 -3.40
N GLU A 338 8.77 -15.11 -2.27
CA GLU A 338 8.46 -15.80 -1.00
C GLU A 338 7.00 -16.31 -0.92
N VAL A 339 6.15 -15.97 -1.91
CA VAL A 339 4.71 -16.28 -1.87
C VAL A 339 4.31 -17.21 -3.01
N ASP A 340 4.03 -18.48 -2.69
CA ASP A 340 3.59 -19.49 -3.65
C ASP A 340 2.08 -19.48 -3.93
N LYS A 341 1.26 -19.01 -2.97
CA LYS A 341 -0.20 -19.06 -3.07
C LYS A 341 -0.74 -17.95 -3.98
N PRO A 342 -1.43 -18.28 -5.09
CA PRO A 342 -1.87 -17.28 -6.08
C PRO A 342 -2.67 -16.13 -5.49
N VAL A 343 -3.64 -16.41 -4.60
CA VAL A 343 -4.51 -15.36 -4.00
C VAL A 343 -3.72 -14.32 -3.21
N LEU A 344 -2.63 -14.74 -2.56
CA LEU A 344 -1.79 -13.81 -1.78
C LEU A 344 -0.91 -12.93 -2.67
N ARG A 345 -0.57 -13.40 -3.87
CA ARG A 345 0.19 -12.64 -4.87
C ARG A 345 -0.61 -11.48 -5.46
N LEU A 346 -1.96 -11.60 -5.48
CA LEU A 346 -2.86 -10.54 -5.98
C LEU A 346 -2.67 -9.20 -5.27
N ARG A 347 -2.19 -9.19 -4.03
CA ARG A 347 -1.96 -7.95 -3.27
C ARG A 347 -0.74 -7.17 -3.77
N ALA A 348 0.28 -7.84 -4.30
CA ALA A 348 1.54 -7.23 -4.70
C ALA A 348 1.69 -7.05 -6.22
N LEU A 349 1.07 -7.89 -7.03
CA LEU A 349 1.18 -7.82 -8.49
C LEU A 349 0.78 -6.47 -9.11
N PRO A 350 -0.30 -5.78 -8.69
CA PRO A 350 -0.62 -4.44 -9.22
C PRO A 350 0.49 -3.42 -8.95
N ALA A 351 1.11 -3.48 -7.76
CA ALA A 351 2.22 -2.62 -7.40
C ALA A 351 3.49 -2.97 -8.19
N LEU A 352 3.74 -4.27 -8.44
CA LEU A 352 4.86 -4.66 -9.32
C LEU A 352 4.71 -4.09 -10.73
N VAL A 353 3.49 -4.13 -11.31
CA VAL A 353 3.23 -3.48 -12.60
C VAL A 353 3.57 -2.00 -12.54
N GLU A 354 3.13 -1.29 -11.51
CA GLU A 354 3.37 0.15 -11.36
C GLU A 354 4.86 0.48 -11.24
N VAL A 355 5.57 -0.23 -10.36
CA VAL A 355 7.00 -0.02 -10.12
C VAL A 355 7.85 -0.41 -11.32
N ALA A 356 7.55 -1.53 -11.99
CA ALA A 356 8.25 -1.96 -13.20
C ALA A 356 8.05 -0.95 -14.34
N MET A 357 6.85 -0.37 -14.47
CA MET A 357 6.60 0.73 -15.42
C MET A 357 7.45 1.96 -15.12
N ALA A 358 7.59 2.34 -13.86
CA ALA A 358 8.44 3.45 -13.44
C ALA A 358 9.93 3.18 -13.67
N ALA A 359 10.37 1.92 -13.52
CA ALA A 359 11.71 1.45 -13.83
C ALA A 359 12.00 1.36 -15.36
N GLY A 360 10.99 1.50 -16.21
CA GLY A 360 11.11 1.28 -17.64
C GLY A 360 11.19 -0.20 -18.05
N ASP A 361 10.98 -1.12 -17.12
CA ASP A 361 11.00 -2.57 -17.38
C ASP A 361 9.62 -3.08 -17.83
N LEU A 362 9.31 -2.81 -19.09
CA LEU A 362 8.06 -3.23 -19.70
C LEU A 362 7.88 -4.75 -19.73
N LYS A 363 8.98 -5.52 -19.73
CA LYS A 363 8.92 -6.99 -19.74
C LYS A 363 8.38 -7.52 -18.41
N VAL A 364 8.91 -7.04 -17.28
CA VAL A 364 8.45 -7.39 -15.94
C VAL A 364 7.01 -6.92 -15.74
N ALA A 365 6.68 -5.70 -16.17
CA ALA A 365 5.32 -5.16 -16.07
C ALA A 365 4.29 -6.03 -16.81
N ARG A 366 4.59 -6.47 -18.04
CA ARG A 366 3.70 -7.36 -18.82
C ARG A 366 3.52 -8.72 -18.15
N ALA A 367 4.61 -9.35 -17.73
CA ALA A 367 4.54 -10.65 -17.05
C ALA A 367 3.70 -10.58 -15.76
N ALA A 368 3.88 -9.52 -14.96
CA ALA A 368 3.10 -9.30 -13.75
C ALA A 368 1.60 -9.06 -14.03
N ALA A 369 1.27 -8.33 -15.10
CA ALA A 369 -0.12 -8.09 -15.50
C ALA A 369 -0.78 -9.36 -16.06
N GLU A 370 -0.08 -10.17 -16.83
CA GLU A 370 -0.56 -11.46 -17.34
C GLU A 370 -0.81 -12.44 -16.18
N GLU A 371 0.11 -12.52 -15.22
CA GLU A 371 -0.06 -13.33 -14.01
C GLU A 371 -1.27 -12.84 -13.19
N LEU A 372 -1.37 -11.52 -12.94
CA LEU A 372 -2.51 -10.91 -12.25
C LEU A 372 -3.84 -11.31 -12.90
N GLU A 373 -3.94 -11.16 -14.21
CA GLU A 373 -5.16 -11.48 -14.95
C GLU A 373 -5.50 -12.97 -14.89
N ALA A 374 -4.51 -13.85 -15.04
CA ALA A 374 -4.70 -15.30 -14.95
C ALA A 374 -5.20 -15.74 -13.57
N ILE A 375 -4.62 -15.17 -12.50
CA ILE A 375 -5.06 -15.47 -11.14
C ILE A 375 -6.49 -14.95 -10.93
N VAL A 376 -6.76 -13.69 -11.26
CA VAL A 376 -8.11 -13.09 -11.10
C VAL A 376 -9.16 -13.89 -11.85
N ASP A 377 -8.84 -14.43 -13.03
CA ASP A 377 -9.75 -15.25 -13.82
C ASP A 377 -10.08 -16.61 -13.18
N SER A 378 -9.23 -17.11 -12.30
CA SER A 378 -9.51 -18.30 -11.50
C SER A 378 -10.37 -18.02 -10.26
N TYR A 379 -10.55 -16.74 -9.87
CA TYR A 379 -11.32 -16.30 -8.69
C TYR A 379 -12.65 -15.61 -9.09
N LYS A 380 -13.30 -16.04 -10.17
CA LYS A 380 -14.60 -15.52 -10.61
C LYS A 380 -15.75 -15.96 -9.70
N ILE A 381 -16.73 -15.08 -9.53
CA ILE A 381 -18.00 -15.36 -8.85
C ILE A 381 -19.13 -15.23 -9.88
N GLY A 382 -19.96 -16.27 -10.04
CA GLY A 382 -20.99 -16.29 -11.09
C GLY A 382 -20.40 -16.11 -12.48
N GLY A 383 -19.21 -16.65 -12.74
CA GLY A 383 -18.49 -16.50 -13.99
C GLY A 383 -17.97 -15.09 -14.29
N ARG A 384 -18.00 -14.18 -13.31
CA ARG A 384 -17.56 -12.77 -13.45
C ARG A 384 -16.48 -12.44 -12.43
N ARG A 385 -15.57 -11.56 -12.80
CA ARG A 385 -14.64 -10.94 -11.86
C ARG A 385 -15.41 -10.07 -10.86
N THR A 386 -14.95 -9.99 -9.62
CA THR A 386 -15.44 -8.97 -8.68
C THR A 386 -15.07 -7.57 -9.19
N PRO A 387 -15.84 -6.53 -8.85
CA PRO A 387 -15.54 -5.16 -9.31
C PRO A 387 -14.12 -4.70 -8.96
N ALA A 388 -13.62 -5.01 -7.77
CA ALA A 388 -12.26 -4.65 -7.38
C ALA A 388 -11.19 -5.36 -8.24
N PHE A 389 -11.36 -6.65 -8.51
CA PHE A 389 -10.45 -7.41 -9.36
C PHE A 389 -10.51 -6.98 -10.82
N ASP A 390 -11.70 -6.69 -11.34
CA ASP A 390 -11.84 -6.17 -12.71
C ASP A 390 -11.13 -4.82 -12.84
N ALA A 391 -11.26 -3.95 -11.83
CA ALA A 391 -10.62 -2.65 -11.80
C ALA A 391 -9.09 -2.73 -11.79
N VAL A 392 -8.49 -3.57 -10.93
CA VAL A 392 -7.02 -3.70 -10.87
C VAL A 392 -6.43 -4.27 -12.16
N VAL A 393 -7.11 -5.25 -12.79
CA VAL A 393 -6.69 -5.79 -14.10
C VAL A 393 -6.72 -4.69 -15.16
N HIS A 394 -7.78 -3.89 -15.19
CA HIS A 394 -7.91 -2.80 -16.16
C HIS A 394 -6.89 -1.68 -15.92
N VAL A 395 -6.52 -1.37 -14.67
CA VAL A 395 -5.42 -0.43 -14.38
C VAL A 395 -4.09 -0.97 -14.90
N ALA A 396 -3.78 -2.23 -14.62
CA ALA A 396 -2.53 -2.86 -15.07
C ALA A 396 -2.44 -2.89 -16.60
N ARG A 397 -3.49 -3.31 -17.27
CA ARG A 397 -3.60 -3.34 -18.74
C ARG A 397 -3.45 -1.95 -19.33
N GLY A 398 -4.20 -0.97 -18.82
CA GLY A 398 -4.15 0.41 -19.32
C GLY A 398 -2.78 1.07 -19.17
N ARG A 399 -2.03 0.76 -18.12
CA ARG A 399 -0.63 1.23 -17.96
C ARG A 399 0.28 0.69 -19.06
N ILE A 400 0.13 -0.58 -19.43
CA ILE A 400 0.90 -1.22 -20.51
C ILE A 400 0.52 -0.65 -21.87
N GLU A 401 -0.78 -0.50 -22.14
CA GLU A 401 -1.32 0.08 -23.38
C GLU A 401 -0.84 1.54 -23.54
N LEU A 402 -0.85 2.33 -22.47
CA LEU A 402 -0.34 3.72 -22.47
C LEU A 402 1.14 3.77 -22.85
N ALA A 403 1.97 2.88 -22.30
CA ALA A 403 3.38 2.79 -22.62
C ALA A 403 3.62 2.30 -24.07
N GLY A 404 2.74 1.40 -24.55
CA GLY A 404 2.71 0.95 -25.96
C GLY A 404 2.24 2.01 -26.94
N LYS A 405 1.78 3.18 -26.45
CA LYS A 405 1.16 4.26 -27.22
C LYS A 405 -0.21 3.90 -27.85
N ASP A 406 -0.85 2.86 -27.30
CA ASP A 406 -2.21 2.45 -27.69
C ASP A 406 -3.23 3.26 -26.85
N PHE A 407 -3.26 4.58 -27.10
CA PHE A 407 -3.96 5.55 -26.23
C PHE A 407 -5.47 5.35 -26.18
N ASP A 408 -6.09 4.86 -27.26
CA ASP A 408 -7.53 4.55 -27.27
C ASP A 408 -7.86 3.36 -26.37
N ASP A 409 -7.04 2.32 -26.40
CA ASP A 409 -7.19 1.13 -25.56
C ASP A 409 -6.94 1.48 -24.11
N ALA A 410 -5.85 2.21 -23.82
CA ALA A 410 -5.55 2.71 -22.49
C ALA A 410 -6.71 3.54 -21.89
N ALA A 411 -7.29 4.44 -22.68
CA ALA A 411 -8.44 5.23 -22.24
C ALA A 411 -9.68 4.36 -21.96
N ARG A 412 -9.90 3.28 -22.74
CA ARG A 412 -11.00 2.32 -22.48
C ARG A 412 -10.74 1.54 -21.18
N SER A 413 -9.52 1.04 -21.01
CA SER A 413 -9.13 0.29 -19.82
C SER A 413 -9.25 1.14 -18.55
N PHE A 414 -8.73 2.37 -18.53
CA PHE A 414 -8.85 3.24 -17.36
C PHE A 414 -10.28 3.72 -17.09
N ARG A 415 -11.11 3.92 -18.13
CA ARG A 415 -12.54 4.23 -17.95
C ARG A 415 -13.25 3.08 -17.27
N ARG A 416 -12.99 1.84 -17.70
CA ARG A 416 -13.55 0.63 -17.06
C ARG A 416 -13.08 0.52 -15.61
N ALA A 417 -11.79 0.70 -15.33
CA ALA A 417 -11.25 0.68 -13.97
C ALA A 417 -11.94 1.72 -13.07
N ARG A 418 -12.12 2.95 -13.57
CA ARG A 418 -12.84 4.01 -12.84
C ARG A 418 -14.27 3.59 -12.48
N GLU A 419 -15.02 3.01 -13.45
CA GLU A 419 -16.40 2.58 -13.24
C GLU A 419 -16.48 1.47 -12.18
N GLU A 420 -15.58 0.51 -12.24
CA GLU A 420 -15.56 -0.59 -11.27
C GLU A 420 -15.16 -0.11 -9.87
N TRP A 421 -14.15 0.78 -9.74
CA TRP A 421 -13.80 1.38 -8.45
C TRP A 421 -14.93 2.23 -7.87
N GLN A 422 -15.72 2.91 -8.70
CA GLN A 422 -16.94 3.59 -8.27
C GLN A 422 -17.98 2.62 -7.70
N ARG A 423 -18.15 1.45 -8.32
CA ARG A 423 -19.04 0.39 -7.81
C ARG A 423 -18.59 -0.17 -6.47
N VAL A 424 -17.27 -0.29 -6.27
CA VAL A 424 -16.68 -0.69 -4.99
C VAL A 424 -16.90 0.37 -3.90
N GLY A 425 -17.03 1.63 -4.27
CA GLY A 425 -17.07 2.76 -3.35
C GLY A 425 -15.69 3.14 -2.82
N ALA A 426 -14.64 3.00 -3.64
CA ALA A 426 -13.24 3.29 -3.34
C ALA A 426 -12.81 4.62 -3.99
N PRO A 427 -13.00 5.77 -3.31
CA PRO A 427 -12.80 7.10 -3.91
C PRO A 427 -11.34 7.39 -4.27
N TYR A 428 -10.37 6.86 -3.53
CA TYR A 428 -8.95 7.05 -3.83
C TYR A 428 -8.55 6.32 -5.12
N GLU A 429 -8.88 5.05 -5.23
CA GLU A 429 -8.63 4.23 -6.41
C GLU A 429 -9.39 4.76 -7.64
N THR A 430 -10.61 5.26 -7.43
CA THR A 430 -11.38 5.95 -8.48
C THR A 430 -10.66 7.20 -8.98
N ALA A 431 -10.11 8.03 -8.07
CA ALA A 431 -9.36 9.23 -8.42
C ALA A 431 -8.06 8.89 -9.17
N HIS A 432 -7.36 7.83 -8.75
CA HIS A 432 -6.20 7.32 -9.48
C HIS A 432 -6.54 6.87 -10.90
N ALA A 433 -7.63 6.11 -11.08
CA ALA A 433 -8.10 5.70 -12.41
C ALA A 433 -8.48 6.91 -13.29
N ARG A 434 -9.06 7.98 -12.70
CA ARG A 434 -9.32 9.26 -13.39
C ARG A 434 -8.05 9.97 -13.83
N LEU A 435 -7.04 10.02 -12.97
CA LEU A 435 -5.75 10.62 -13.28
C LEU A 435 -5.09 9.92 -14.47
N LEU A 436 -5.08 8.58 -14.45
CA LEU A 436 -4.54 7.76 -15.55
C LEU A 436 -5.35 7.91 -16.84
N LEU A 437 -6.69 7.99 -16.73
CA LEU A 437 -7.57 8.26 -17.86
C LEU A 437 -7.29 9.63 -18.46
N GLY A 438 -7.13 10.65 -17.63
CA GLY A 438 -6.75 12.01 -18.07
C GLY A 438 -5.44 12.02 -18.85
N LEU A 439 -4.42 11.27 -18.38
CA LEU A 439 -3.17 11.10 -19.11
C LEU A 439 -3.36 10.44 -20.48
N ALA A 440 -4.14 9.35 -20.54
CA ALA A 440 -4.40 8.66 -21.80
C ALA A 440 -5.15 9.53 -22.82
N LEU A 441 -6.16 10.28 -22.34
CA LEU A 441 -6.93 11.22 -23.17
C LEU A 441 -6.06 12.34 -23.72
N ARG A 442 -5.17 12.92 -22.90
CA ARG A 442 -4.22 13.95 -23.34
C ARG A 442 -3.25 13.40 -24.39
N ARG A 443 -2.70 12.20 -24.18
CA ARG A 443 -1.82 11.56 -25.17
C ARG A 443 -2.53 11.27 -26.50
N ARG A 444 -3.84 11.06 -26.46
CA ARG A 444 -4.69 10.92 -27.63
C ARG A 444 -5.01 12.25 -28.33
N GLY A 445 -4.76 13.39 -27.67
CA GLY A 445 -5.11 14.73 -28.15
C GLY A 445 -6.48 15.26 -27.70
N ASP A 446 -7.16 14.57 -26.80
CA ASP A 446 -8.43 15.00 -26.20
C ASP A 446 -8.17 15.82 -24.92
N GLU A 447 -7.75 17.07 -25.11
CA GLU A 447 -7.41 17.98 -24.00
C GLU A 447 -8.61 18.32 -23.12
N GLN A 448 -9.82 18.44 -23.71
CA GLN A 448 -11.03 18.76 -22.96
C GLN A 448 -11.42 17.58 -22.05
N GLY A 449 -11.45 16.38 -22.58
CA GLY A 449 -11.72 15.18 -21.79
C GLY A 449 -10.66 14.96 -20.71
N ALA A 450 -9.38 15.17 -21.04
CA ALA A 450 -8.27 15.07 -20.08
C ALA A 450 -8.46 16.05 -18.91
N THR A 451 -8.77 17.29 -19.18
CA THR A 451 -8.98 18.32 -18.14
C THR A 451 -10.12 17.93 -17.18
N VAL A 452 -11.26 17.47 -17.70
CA VAL A 452 -12.39 17.03 -16.87
C VAL A 452 -12.02 15.88 -15.93
N GLU A 453 -11.28 14.89 -16.44
CA GLU A 453 -10.87 13.75 -15.60
C GLU A 453 -9.80 14.14 -14.58
N LEU A 454 -8.84 14.97 -14.94
CA LEU A 454 -7.79 15.46 -14.04
C LEU A 454 -8.37 16.38 -12.94
N GLU A 455 -9.31 17.27 -13.26
CA GLU A 455 -9.99 18.09 -12.25
C GLU A 455 -10.82 17.24 -11.28
N GLY A 456 -11.50 16.22 -11.80
CA GLY A 456 -12.23 15.29 -10.97
C GLY A 456 -11.33 14.44 -10.06
N ALA A 457 -10.12 14.09 -10.52
CA ALA A 457 -9.11 13.42 -9.73
C ALA A 457 -8.58 14.37 -8.62
N LEU A 458 -8.20 15.60 -9.00
CA LEU A 458 -7.70 16.61 -8.06
C LEU A 458 -8.68 16.86 -6.92
N ALA A 459 -9.94 17.15 -7.24
CA ALA A 459 -10.97 17.40 -6.24
C ALA A 459 -11.18 16.21 -5.27
N ALA A 460 -11.03 14.99 -5.76
CA ALA A 460 -11.10 13.80 -4.91
C ALA A 460 -9.86 13.65 -4.01
N PHE A 461 -8.66 13.85 -4.54
CA PHE A 461 -7.42 13.78 -3.77
C PHE A 461 -7.35 14.85 -2.68
N GLU A 462 -7.74 16.09 -2.99
CA GLU A 462 -7.81 17.18 -1.99
C GLU A 462 -8.78 16.83 -0.86
N ARG A 463 -9.96 16.34 -1.18
CA ARG A 463 -10.95 15.92 -0.17
C ARG A 463 -10.46 14.79 0.72
N LEU A 464 -9.68 13.84 0.18
CA LEU A 464 -9.09 12.72 0.89
C LEU A 464 -7.84 13.10 1.69
N GLY A 465 -7.22 14.25 1.39
CA GLY A 465 -5.93 14.63 1.93
C GLY A 465 -4.74 13.87 1.32
N ALA A 466 -4.89 13.37 0.10
CA ALA A 466 -3.83 12.70 -0.68
C ALA A 466 -2.89 13.75 -1.30
N LYS A 467 -1.96 14.25 -0.49
CA LYS A 467 -1.15 15.43 -0.84
C LYS A 467 -0.32 15.23 -2.10
N LEU A 468 0.43 14.14 -2.19
CA LEU A 468 1.31 13.86 -3.35
C LEU A 468 0.49 13.72 -4.64
N ASP A 469 -0.65 13.02 -4.57
CA ASP A 469 -1.50 12.81 -5.74
C ASP A 469 -2.20 14.10 -6.17
N SER A 470 -2.56 14.98 -5.21
CA SER A 470 -3.08 16.32 -5.49
C SER A 470 -2.03 17.16 -6.21
N GLU A 471 -0.79 17.18 -5.73
CA GLU A 471 0.33 17.89 -6.37
C GLU A 471 0.54 17.37 -7.80
N ARG A 472 0.52 16.05 -7.99
CA ARG A 472 0.66 15.44 -9.31
C ARG A 472 -0.48 15.82 -10.27
N ALA A 473 -1.73 15.83 -9.78
CA ALA A 473 -2.87 16.26 -10.58
C ALA A 473 -2.78 17.76 -10.95
N GLN A 474 -2.33 18.61 -10.03
CA GLN A 474 -2.09 20.05 -10.27
C GLN A 474 -0.98 20.28 -11.32
N GLU A 475 0.13 19.51 -11.24
CA GLU A 475 1.19 19.55 -12.26
C GLU A 475 0.63 19.20 -13.65
N LEU A 476 -0.12 18.10 -13.74
CA LEU A 476 -0.74 17.68 -14.99
C LEU A 476 -1.74 18.73 -15.54
N LEU A 477 -2.45 19.45 -14.67
CA LEU A 477 -3.31 20.56 -15.06
C LEU A 477 -2.56 21.85 -15.42
N GLY A 478 -1.22 21.87 -15.27
CA GLY A 478 -0.41 23.07 -15.48
C GLY A 478 -0.66 24.16 -14.42
N ARG A 479 -1.12 23.78 -13.23
CA ARG A 479 -1.43 24.71 -12.13
C ARG A 479 -0.28 24.96 -11.16
N VAL A 480 0.78 24.14 -11.22
CA VAL A 480 1.99 24.32 -10.40
C VAL A 480 2.94 25.25 -11.14
N GLN A 481 3.11 26.45 -10.60
CA GLN A 481 4.17 27.36 -11.05
C GLN A 481 5.45 27.05 -10.28
N THR A 482 6.51 26.73 -11.00
CA THR A 482 7.83 26.55 -10.43
C THR A 482 8.76 27.64 -10.91
N ARG A 483 9.51 28.27 -9.98
CA ARG A 483 10.54 29.24 -10.35
C ARG A 483 11.83 28.47 -10.63
N ARG A 484 12.28 28.46 -11.90
CA ARG A 484 13.48 27.78 -12.36
C ARG A 484 14.30 28.68 -13.27
N THR A 485 15.55 28.32 -13.48
CA THR A 485 16.41 28.98 -14.46
C THR A 485 16.36 28.19 -15.75
N PHE A 486 15.91 28.86 -16.81
CA PHE A 486 15.80 28.28 -18.16
C PHE A 486 16.96 28.75 -19.00
N VAL A 487 17.63 27.81 -19.66
CA VAL A 487 18.79 28.04 -20.52
C VAL A 487 18.46 27.58 -21.92
N PHE A 488 18.73 28.44 -22.88
CA PHE A 488 18.67 28.13 -24.32
C PHE A 488 20.05 28.26 -24.91
N THR A 489 20.45 27.25 -25.69
CA THR A 489 21.67 27.29 -26.52
C THR A 489 21.28 27.20 -27.98
N ASP A 490 22.09 27.76 -28.87
CA ASP A 490 21.84 27.75 -30.31
C ASP A 490 23.14 27.95 -31.09
N ILE A 491 23.30 27.23 -32.20
CA ILE A 491 24.49 27.36 -33.07
C ILE A 491 24.29 28.57 -33.98
N VAL A 492 25.26 29.49 -33.96
CA VAL A 492 25.21 30.70 -34.80
C VAL A 492 25.50 30.32 -36.26
N ASP A 493 24.71 30.85 -37.19
CA ASP A 493 24.84 30.64 -38.64
C ASP A 493 24.86 29.15 -39.05
N SER A 494 24.16 28.29 -38.36
CA SER A 494 24.13 26.83 -38.58
C SER A 494 23.82 26.43 -40.03
N THR A 495 22.92 27.14 -40.69
CA THR A 495 22.58 26.91 -42.11
C THR A 495 23.80 27.18 -43.03
N LYS A 496 24.55 28.27 -42.79
CA LYS A 496 25.76 28.58 -43.58
C LYS A 496 26.88 27.57 -43.31
N LEU A 497 26.99 27.08 -42.08
CA LEU A 497 27.93 26.02 -41.71
C LEU A 497 27.59 24.70 -42.41
N LEU A 498 26.33 24.34 -42.47
CA LEU A 498 25.85 23.17 -43.21
C LEU A 498 26.21 23.28 -44.71
N ASP A 499 25.91 24.42 -45.34
CA ASP A 499 26.23 24.67 -46.76
C ASP A 499 27.73 24.59 -47.03
N THR A 500 28.57 25.05 -46.08
CA THR A 500 30.03 25.08 -46.23
C THR A 500 30.67 23.70 -45.99
N LEU A 501 30.19 22.94 -44.99
CA LEU A 501 30.79 21.67 -44.57
C LEU A 501 30.23 20.46 -45.32
N GLY A 502 29.00 20.56 -45.80
CA GLY A 502 28.21 19.47 -46.36
C GLY A 502 27.67 18.51 -45.31
N ASP A 503 26.64 17.73 -45.66
CA ASP A 503 25.84 16.94 -44.77
C ASP A 503 26.61 15.98 -43.83
N GLU A 504 27.67 15.32 -44.36
CA GLU A 504 28.40 14.31 -43.58
C GLU A 504 29.25 14.94 -42.46
N LYS A 505 29.98 16.02 -42.79
CA LYS A 505 30.83 16.71 -41.82
C LYS A 505 29.98 17.47 -40.82
N TRP A 506 28.89 18.08 -41.28
CA TRP A 506 27.91 18.73 -40.40
C TRP A 506 27.33 17.76 -39.40
N ARG A 507 26.92 16.57 -39.81
CA ARG A 507 26.34 15.55 -38.89
C ARG A 507 27.34 15.13 -37.82
N LYS A 508 28.62 14.97 -38.16
CA LYS A 508 29.66 14.63 -37.18
C LYS A 508 29.91 15.76 -36.19
N LEU A 509 29.97 17.01 -36.69
CA LEU A 509 30.12 18.20 -35.85
C LEU A 509 28.93 18.34 -34.87
N LEU A 510 27.72 18.22 -35.38
CA LEU A 510 26.50 18.34 -34.59
C LEU A 510 26.41 17.22 -33.52
N ALA A 511 26.78 15.98 -33.85
CA ALA A 511 26.80 14.89 -32.89
C ALA A 511 27.79 15.15 -31.73
N ARG A 512 28.98 15.68 -32.05
CA ARG A 512 29.97 16.04 -31.03
C ARG A 512 29.53 17.23 -30.18
N HIS A 513 28.97 18.26 -30.79
CA HIS A 513 28.35 19.39 -30.10
C HIS A 513 27.27 18.91 -29.12
N ASP A 514 26.36 18.06 -29.61
CA ASP A 514 25.24 17.54 -28.78
C ASP A 514 25.73 16.75 -27.56
N GLU A 515 26.75 15.93 -27.73
CA GLU A 515 27.40 15.17 -26.66
C GLU A 515 27.98 16.10 -25.60
N LEU A 516 28.75 17.11 -26.00
CA LEU A 516 29.38 18.06 -25.10
C LEU A 516 28.37 18.91 -24.36
N VAL A 517 27.42 19.52 -25.06
CA VAL A 517 26.42 20.40 -24.42
C VAL A 517 25.55 19.62 -23.45
N ARG A 518 25.03 18.46 -23.86
CA ARG A 518 24.23 17.58 -22.99
C ARG A 518 25.01 17.14 -21.75
N GLY A 519 26.28 16.73 -21.94
CA GLY A 519 27.13 16.30 -20.82
C GLY A 519 27.29 17.41 -19.77
N ARG A 520 27.63 18.64 -20.20
CA ARG A 520 27.82 19.78 -19.30
C ARG A 520 26.54 20.20 -18.57
N ILE A 521 25.37 20.13 -19.25
CA ILE A 521 24.09 20.39 -18.60
C ILE A 521 23.85 19.39 -17.45
N LEU A 522 23.99 18.09 -17.71
CA LEU A 522 23.77 17.04 -16.74
C LEU A 522 24.78 17.07 -15.57
N GLU A 523 26.07 17.26 -15.86
CA GLU A 523 27.14 17.36 -14.86
C GLU A 523 26.94 18.54 -13.91
N SER A 524 26.30 19.61 -14.36
CA SER A 524 25.97 20.78 -13.55
C SER A 524 24.60 20.66 -12.84
N GLY A 525 23.97 19.48 -12.83
CA GLY A 525 22.67 19.23 -12.19
C GLY A 525 21.48 19.83 -12.94
N GLY A 526 21.62 20.10 -14.24
CA GLY A 526 20.54 20.57 -15.11
C GLY A 526 19.75 19.41 -15.73
N GLU A 527 18.49 19.69 -16.09
CA GLU A 527 17.61 18.82 -16.84
C GLU A 527 17.58 19.27 -18.31
N VAL A 528 17.87 18.37 -19.24
CA VAL A 528 17.67 18.65 -20.68
C VAL A 528 16.19 18.45 -21.00
N VAL A 529 15.46 19.54 -21.14
CA VAL A 529 14.02 19.53 -21.42
C VAL A 529 13.74 19.01 -22.83
N LYS A 530 14.40 19.60 -23.83
CA LYS A 530 14.32 19.15 -25.24
C LYS A 530 15.44 19.71 -26.10
N LYS A 531 15.68 19.04 -27.22
CA LYS A 531 16.50 19.58 -28.30
C LYS A 531 15.65 20.50 -29.18
N THR A 532 16.17 21.71 -29.48
CA THR A 532 15.51 22.74 -30.31
C THR A 532 16.28 22.96 -31.60
N GLY A 533 16.10 22.06 -32.58
CA GLY A 533 16.87 22.10 -33.81
C GLY A 533 18.35 21.73 -33.56
N ASP A 534 19.24 22.70 -33.66
CA ASP A 534 20.68 22.60 -33.43
C ASP A 534 21.13 23.08 -32.04
N GLY A 535 20.18 23.45 -31.18
CA GLY A 535 20.42 23.86 -29.79
C GLY A 535 19.67 23.02 -28.76
N PHE A 536 19.77 23.46 -27.50
CA PHE A 536 19.13 22.81 -26.37
C PHE A 536 18.28 23.78 -25.57
N PHE A 537 17.19 23.29 -25.06
CA PHE A 537 16.44 23.87 -23.98
C PHE A 537 16.67 23.05 -22.71
N ALA A 538 17.21 23.68 -21.66
CA ALA A 538 17.51 23.07 -20.38
C ALA A 538 16.91 23.86 -19.23
N SER A 539 16.67 23.20 -18.09
CA SER A 539 16.19 23.83 -16.86
C SER A 539 17.09 23.48 -15.66
N PHE A 540 17.25 24.43 -14.72
CA PHE A 540 18.03 24.30 -13.51
C PHE A 540 17.22 24.77 -12.31
N GLU A 541 17.37 24.12 -11.17
CA GLU A 541 16.75 24.58 -9.91
C GLU A 541 17.47 25.80 -9.33
N ASN A 542 18.77 25.90 -9.58
CA ASN A 542 19.64 26.92 -9.03
C ASN A 542 20.23 27.80 -10.14
N PRO A 543 20.08 29.14 -10.07
CA PRO A 543 20.68 30.05 -11.04
C PRO A 543 22.20 29.91 -11.17
N ARG A 544 22.91 29.63 -10.08
CA ARG A 544 24.35 29.42 -10.08
C ARG A 544 24.76 28.22 -10.92
N ALA A 545 24.06 27.10 -10.79
CA ALA A 545 24.30 25.90 -11.59
C ALA A 545 24.11 26.16 -13.08
N ALA A 546 23.15 26.99 -13.47
CA ALA A 546 22.93 27.39 -14.85
C ALA A 546 24.07 28.23 -15.40
N VAL A 547 24.66 29.16 -14.61
CA VAL A 547 25.82 29.93 -14.98
C VAL A 547 27.04 29.02 -15.14
N GLU A 548 27.29 28.13 -14.19
CA GLU A 548 28.42 27.17 -14.22
C GLU A 548 28.32 26.26 -15.45
N ALA A 549 27.12 25.78 -15.78
CA ALA A 549 26.86 24.98 -16.97
C ALA A 549 27.17 25.77 -18.27
N ALA A 550 26.67 27.01 -18.36
CA ALA A 550 26.90 27.85 -19.54
C ALA A 550 28.40 28.15 -19.77
N VAL A 551 29.14 28.45 -18.70
CA VAL A 551 30.59 28.64 -18.74
C VAL A 551 31.31 27.34 -19.13
N ALA A 552 30.92 26.21 -18.55
CA ALA A 552 31.49 24.90 -18.86
C ALA A 552 31.25 24.49 -20.34
N ILE A 553 30.08 24.80 -20.88
CA ILE A 553 29.74 24.56 -22.30
C ILE A 553 30.67 25.37 -23.20
N GLN A 554 30.78 26.69 -22.98
CA GLN A 554 31.63 27.54 -23.83
C GLN A 554 33.09 27.16 -23.76
N ARG A 555 33.61 26.82 -22.58
CA ARG A 555 35.01 26.34 -22.44
C ARG A 555 35.22 25.01 -23.15
N ALA A 556 34.33 24.05 -22.98
CA ALA A 556 34.46 22.75 -23.63
C ALA A 556 34.38 22.85 -25.16
N LEU A 557 33.57 23.76 -25.69
CA LEU A 557 33.54 24.04 -27.11
C LEU A 557 34.80 24.80 -27.58
N GLY A 558 35.33 25.74 -26.79
CA GLY A 558 36.57 26.47 -27.07
C GLY A 558 37.82 25.60 -27.09
N ASP A 559 37.82 24.45 -26.39
CA ASP A 559 38.91 23.48 -26.38
C ASP A 559 38.91 22.53 -27.62
N GLU A 560 37.82 22.49 -28.38
CA GLU A 560 37.71 21.64 -29.58
C GLU A 560 38.41 22.31 -30.78
N ILE A 561 39.14 21.51 -31.59
CA ILE A 561 39.87 22.00 -32.78
C ILE A 561 38.90 22.57 -33.82
N VAL A 562 37.69 22.02 -33.90
CA VAL A 562 36.61 22.46 -34.79
C VAL A 562 35.32 22.45 -34.03
N ALA A 563 34.89 23.60 -33.54
CA ALA A 563 33.60 23.77 -32.88
C ALA A 563 32.77 24.88 -33.55
N PRO A 564 31.45 24.79 -33.55
CA PRO A 564 30.63 25.91 -33.98
C PRO A 564 30.55 26.96 -32.87
N ASP A 565 30.38 28.22 -33.27
CA ASP A 565 30.06 29.27 -32.33
C ASP A 565 28.64 29.05 -31.75
N VAL A 566 28.53 29.00 -30.42
CA VAL A 566 27.26 28.81 -29.71
C VAL A 566 26.92 30.06 -28.92
N ARG A 567 25.68 30.51 -29.01
CA ARG A 567 25.10 31.53 -28.13
C ARG A 567 24.29 30.89 -27.06
N ILE A 568 24.37 31.44 -25.85
CA ILE A 568 23.66 30.92 -24.66
C ILE A 568 22.90 32.05 -24.02
N GLY A 569 21.60 31.85 -23.78
CA GLY A 569 20.77 32.81 -23.04
C GLY A 569 19.99 32.15 -21.93
N ALA A 570 19.83 32.87 -20.82
CA ALA A 570 19.08 32.35 -19.70
C ALA A 570 18.28 33.40 -18.91
N HIS A 571 17.24 32.92 -18.26
CA HIS A 571 16.43 33.69 -17.35
C HIS A 571 15.84 32.81 -16.24
N THR A 572 15.73 33.35 -15.02
CA THR A 572 15.05 32.74 -13.88
C THR A 572 13.65 33.33 -13.76
N GLY A 573 12.64 32.52 -13.99
CA GLY A 573 11.26 32.96 -13.93
C GLY A 573 10.30 31.84 -13.55
N GLU A 574 9.06 32.25 -13.36
CA GLU A 574 7.96 31.30 -13.14
C GLU A 574 7.59 30.60 -14.44
N ALA A 575 7.38 29.31 -14.35
CA ALA A 575 6.90 28.47 -15.42
C ALA A 575 6.04 27.33 -14.86
N PHE A 576 5.23 26.75 -15.70
CA PHE A 576 4.45 25.56 -15.40
C PHE A 576 4.85 24.43 -16.35
N ARG A 577 4.79 23.18 -15.87
CA ARG A 577 5.07 22.03 -16.73
C ARG A 577 3.97 21.88 -17.78
N THR A 578 4.34 21.55 -19.00
CA THR A 578 3.46 21.33 -20.15
C THR A 578 3.82 20.06 -20.88
N GLY A 579 2.99 19.68 -21.86
CA GLY A 579 3.17 18.43 -22.60
C GLY A 579 2.38 17.29 -21.95
N ALA A 580 2.15 16.24 -22.75
CA ALA A 580 1.30 15.13 -22.36
C ALA A 580 1.83 14.29 -21.16
N ASP A 581 3.10 14.44 -20.83
CA ASP A 581 3.81 13.77 -19.74
C ASP A 581 4.46 14.75 -18.75
N SER A 582 4.10 16.05 -18.85
CA SER A 582 4.74 17.11 -18.06
C SER A 582 6.25 17.23 -18.28
N SER A 583 6.74 16.83 -19.45
CA SER A 583 8.17 16.83 -19.80
C SER A 583 8.68 18.16 -20.33
N ASP A 584 7.79 19.11 -20.64
CA ASP A 584 8.14 20.44 -21.18
C ASP A 584 7.78 21.55 -20.17
N PHE A 585 8.23 22.76 -20.41
CA PHE A 585 7.89 23.95 -19.63
C PHE A 585 7.28 25.04 -20.52
N GLY A 586 6.25 25.71 -20.00
CA GLY A 586 5.62 26.87 -20.58
C GLY A 586 5.56 28.03 -19.58
N GLY A 587 5.31 29.22 -20.08
CA GLY A 587 5.18 30.42 -19.26
C GLY A 587 6.10 31.55 -19.67
N GLN A 588 5.88 32.72 -19.07
CA GLN A 588 6.59 33.95 -19.44
C GLN A 588 8.11 33.83 -19.20
N GLY A 589 8.53 33.14 -18.13
CA GLY A 589 9.95 32.91 -17.82
C GLY A 589 10.68 32.12 -18.91
N VAL A 590 10.03 31.10 -19.48
CA VAL A 590 10.60 30.30 -20.59
C VAL A 590 10.72 31.15 -21.85
N HIS A 591 9.66 31.91 -22.18
CA HIS A 591 9.68 32.79 -23.35
C HIS A 591 10.75 33.86 -23.25
N LEU A 592 10.96 34.43 -22.06
CA LEU A 592 11.98 35.44 -21.84
C LEU A 592 13.40 34.86 -22.00
N ALA A 593 13.66 33.68 -21.41
CA ALA A 593 14.92 32.98 -21.58
C ALA A 593 15.27 32.72 -23.07
N ALA A 594 14.30 32.24 -23.84
CA ALA A 594 14.45 32.01 -25.27
C ALA A 594 14.77 33.31 -26.06
N ARG A 595 14.15 34.42 -25.69
CA ARG A 595 14.42 35.73 -26.33
C ARG A 595 15.78 36.27 -25.96
N ILE A 596 16.22 36.12 -24.73
CA ILE A 596 17.59 36.47 -24.30
C ILE A 596 18.61 35.63 -25.08
N GLY A 597 18.38 34.33 -25.25
CA GLY A 597 19.24 33.46 -26.06
C GLY A 597 19.34 33.91 -27.52
N ALA A 598 18.21 34.34 -28.10
CA ALA A 598 18.19 34.87 -29.46
C ALA A 598 18.91 36.24 -29.63
N ALA A 599 19.00 37.02 -28.56
CA ALA A 599 19.68 38.32 -28.52
C ALA A 599 21.21 38.22 -28.30
N ALA A 600 21.68 37.06 -27.82
CA ALA A 600 23.10 36.83 -27.60
C ALA A 600 23.87 36.70 -28.90
N SER A 601 25.11 37.23 -28.93
CA SER A 601 26.06 37.15 -30.03
C SER A 601 26.78 35.79 -30.08
N ALA A 602 27.56 35.55 -31.14
CA ALA A 602 28.40 34.34 -31.27
C ALA A 602 29.40 34.23 -30.10
N GLY A 603 29.43 33.08 -29.43
CA GLY A 603 30.27 32.82 -28.25
C GLY A 603 29.84 33.58 -26.97
N GLU A 604 28.72 34.29 -26.98
CA GLU A 604 28.23 35.06 -25.84
C GLU A 604 27.35 34.20 -24.91
N ILE A 605 27.57 34.39 -23.63
CA ILE A 605 26.66 33.95 -22.55
C ILE A 605 25.91 35.18 -22.04
N LEU A 606 24.59 35.25 -22.26
CA LEU A 606 23.76 36.40 -21.95
C LEU A 606 22.65 36.01 -20.97
N PHE A 607 22.65 36.54 -19.77
CA PHE A 607 21.67 36.25 -18.75
C PHE A 607 20.90 37.54 -18.37
N SER A 608 19.65 37.38 -17.94
CA SER A 608 18.96 38.50 -17.27
C SER A 608 19.67 38.87 -15.97
N ARG A 609 19.72 40.16 -15.66
CA ARG A 609 20.34 40.69 -14.44
C ARG A 609 19.81 40.00 -13.18
N ASP A 610 18.50 39.84 -13.03
CA ASP A 610 17.85 39.19 -11.90
C ASP A 610 18.35 37.75 -11.69
N THR A 611 18.63 37.04 -12.78
CA THR A 611 19.20 35.68 -12.70
C THR A 611 20.61 35.70 -12.11
N LEU A 612 21.44 36.65 -12.51
CA LEU A 612 22.80 36.75 -12.00
C LEU A 612 22.88 37.24 -10.56
N GLU A 613 21.99 38.11 -10.15
CA GLU A 613 21.82 38.49 -8.72
C GLU A 613 21.51 37.26 -7.88
N GLY A 614 20.64 36.36 -8.36
CA GLY A 614 20.35 35.08 -7.72
C GLY A 614 21.48 34.04 -7.79
N ALA A 615 22.40 34.14 -8.74
CA ALA A 615 23.56 33.23 -8.87
C ALA A 615 24.70 33.55 -7.89
N GLY A 616 24.69 34.74 -7.29
CA GLY A 616 25.72 35.19 -6.34
C GLY A 616 26.99 35.69 -6.99
N THR A 617 28.07 35.80 -6.21
CA THR A 617 29.35 36.38 -6.64
C THR A 617 30.32 35.31 -7.19
N GLY A 618 31.38 35.77 -7.87
CA GLY A 618 32.47 34.91 -8.37
C GLY A 618 32.55 34.78 -9.88
N PHE A 619 31.68 35.45 -10.61
CA PHE A 619 31.69 35.50 -12.07
C PHE A 619 32.18 36.86 -12.57
N ARG A 620 32.89 36.88 -13.73
CA ARG A 620 33.25 38.13 -14.40
C ARG A 620 32.08 38.55 -15.28
N LEU A 621 31.52 39.72 -15.01
CA LEU A 621 30.33 40.22 -15.68
C LEU A 621 30.61 41.51 -16.45
N SER A 622 29.91 41.72 -17.55
CA SER A 622 29.85 43.02 -18.24
C SER A 622 29.03 44.04 -17.47
N GLU A 623 29.10 45.31 -17.88
CA GLU A 623 28.06 46.27 -17.48
C GLU A 623 26.68 45.81 -18.01
N PRO A 624 25.59 45.99 -17.23
CA PRO A 624 24.24 45.70 -17.66
C PRO A 624 23.86 46.53 -18.90
N ARG A 625 23.15 45.92 -19.84
CA ARG A 625 22.58 46.60 -20.99
C ARG A 625 21.08 46.31 -21.12
N ALA A 626 20.32 47.30 -21.57
CA ALA A 626 18.88 47.16 -21.82
C ALA A 626 18.65 46.59 -23.22
N GLU A 627 18.00 45.45 -23.33
CA GLU A 627 17.66 44.80 -24.61
C GLU A 627 16.13 44.87 -24.84
N THR A 628 15.75 45.33 -26.04
CA THR A 628 14.34 45.32 -26.48
C THR A 628 14.04 43.94 -27.08
N LEU A 629 13.31 43.10 -26.35
CA LEU A 629 13.03 41.74 -26.78
C LEU A 629 11.63 41.63 -27.43
N LYS A 630 11.56 40.91 -28.54
CA LYS A 630 10.30 40.74 -29.30
C LYS A 630 9.22 40.09 -28.43
N GLY A 631 8.11 40.82 -28.24
CA GLY A 631 6.95 40.33 -27.47
C GLY A 631 6.93 40.79 -25.99
N PHE A 632 7.91 41.61 -25.59
CA PHE A 632 7.95 42.24 -24.26
C PHE A 632 7.80 43.74 -24.41
N ALA A 633 6.97 44.38 -23.58
CA ALA A 633 6.65 45.79 -23.67
C ALA A 633 7.81 46.66 -23.14
N GLU A 634 8.52 46.19 -22.13
CA GLU A 634 9.63 46.90 -21.50
C GLU A 634 10.99 46.27 -21.86
N PRO A 635 12.06 47.07 -22.00
CA PRO A 635 13.40 46.55 -22.15
C PRO A 635 13.84 45.71 -20.96
N VAL A 636 14.54 44.62 -21.20
CA VAL A 636 15.06 43.73 -20.16
C VAL A 636 16.53 44.01 -19.93
N GLU A 637 16.94 44.20 -18.68
CA GLU A 637 18.36 44.32 -18.34
C GLU A 637 19.06 42.96 -18.46
N VAL A 638 20.03 42.87 -19.30
CA VAL A 638 20.85 41.67 -19.55
C VAL A 638 22.33 41.95 -19.31
N VAL A 639 23.06 40.92 -18.95
CA VAL A 639 24.49 40.98 -18.62
C VAL A 639 25.21 39.82 -19.26
N SER A 640 26.33 40.11 -19.91
CA SER A 640 27.18 39.07 -20.47
C SER A 640 28.14 38.52 -19.42
N ILE A 641 28.43 37.21 -19.52
CA ILE A 641 29.38 36.52 -18.62
C ILE A 641 30.68 36.26 -19.39
N ASP A 642 31.80 36.75 -18.83
CA ASP A 642 33.14 36.45 -19.36
C ASP A 642 33.55 35.05 -18.92
N TRP A 643 33.57 34.12 -19.84
CA TRP A 643 33.90 32.72 -19.61
C TRP A 643 35.36 32.36 -19.94
N ARG A 644 36.13 33.30 -20.51
CA ARG A 644 37.53 33.13 -20.93
C ARG A 644 38.52 33.30 -19.80
#